data_45c35ecbc3799f4a5ff8c4473cdcc995
#
_entry.id   45c35ecbc3799f4a5ff8c4473cdcc995
#
_cell.length_a   1.000
_cell.length_b   1.000
_cell.length_c   1.000
_cell.angle_alpha   90.00
_cell.angle_beta   90.00
_cell.angle_gamma   90.00
#
_symmetry.space_group_name_H-M   'P 1'
#
loop_
_entity.id
_entity.type
_entity.pdbx_description
1 polymer ?
#
loop_
_entity_poly.entity_id
_entity_poly.type
_entity_poly.pdbx_seq_one_letter_code
_entity_poly.pdbx_strand_id
1 'polypeptide(L)'
;GYKEVKNIVNENGSFRTRVRGGVMLVIGEGLCLKAPKIQAHTERLDVPGWDFISKFVDKQKGGGSKSTEEKRRLIQKESKYMDDVIAGRPVFGEPREPGGFRLRYGRSRATGLAAAGLNPITMEAMGGFLAVGTQMKIEGPGKACAVTPCIEIDGPTVLMKDGGFRRVCTEKQWNECDGELDSIWDAGEILLGYGEFLENNKPLVPSSYSIDWWAVDLAGSLDTHEKVEKFADILGVKRDTLPPGMPFNGAIKRGGESSLDRDWRRRDWISFLKGLSVSWSQIREISICYGTAIPPPWNHWWSDLPIQFVPELVDSIIESGSIEDSSLRIRDVVDGWPYSLVGEKSSFGQPMLGEGPRWTEVSRHGLVKSSLMTLGIEHGHEGSDILIPKHWESLLDGLGLDYSLEEIVVRKEVKPIVSDIAGRISNYQKEIQATEGDLDEAGRLEARSRLDDYQVERSLQLVRRVSVLPRWEDSIPCRIGARMGRPEKSGAREMSPLVHSLFPIGENGGPQRLVSEASKRGSIRVVVGPRICQKCEKESPHVTCHHRPDPEEPMECGGKTVSAPRRKRGRRKGERTAVNLGSIIETKRRKLGLDRIPKKIKAVKGLVSEEQSPEQLEKGILRGLHGVSVFRDGTSRFDMSDVPVTHFRPSEVKTSWKRLVELGYTHDFTGEPLRGDQQILELLPQDFIPSSLASDHLLSTCAFVDDLLVRFYGMEAFYEAKSLQDIVGHIAIGLAPHTSGGVACRIIGWTDASAGYAHPLFHAAKRRNCDGDEDSIMMLMDGLLNFTQTILPANRGGRMDAPLVLTTRLNPSEIDKEALNVDCTWSYSREFYESTLGQPHPKEVRSLVDIVENRLGMIGEIRGYGWTHDSGPLDAGPENSAYKTLVTMKDKLEGQLGLGRLLRPVAAERVAKQVIESHFLPDMRGNLMAYTRQKIRCVKCGESYRRMPLAGKCIKQKARSSGGFTGGE
;
A
#
# COMPACT_ATOMS: atom_id res chain seq x y z
N GLY A 1 -31.10 9.09 -16.55
CA GLY A 1 -31.92 9.89 -17.45
C GLY A 1 -31.19 10.30 -18.71
N TYR A 2 -31.96 10.63 -19.74
CA TYR A 2 -31.41 11.27 -20.93
C TYR A 2 -31.59 12.77 -20.79
N LYS A 3 -30.51 13.54 -21.13
CA LYS A 3 -30.64 14.98 -21.32
C LYS A 3 -30.67 15.31 -22.79
N GLU A 4 -31.51 16.25 -23.16
CA GLU A 4 -31.60 16.74 -24.51
C GLU A 4 -30.53 17.81 -24.72
N VAL A 5 -29.66 17.57 -25.70
CA VAL A 5 -28.63 18.56 -26.07
C VAL A 5 -29.23 19.40 -27.20
N LYS A 6 -29.45 20.69 -26.91
CA LYS A 6 -29.93 21.64 -27.90
C LYS A 6 -28.76 22.16 -28.72
N ASN A 7 -28.90 22.19 -30.03
CA ASN A 7 -28.03 22.83 -31.02
C ASN A 7 -26.67 22.20 -31.24
N ILE A 8 -26.62 21.02 -31.82
CA ILE A 8 -25.47 20.66 -32.70
C ILE A 8 -25.91 21.20 -34.08
N VAL A 9 -25.24 22.26 -34.50
CA VAL A 9 -25.50 22.88 -35.82
C VAL A 9 -24.70 22.11 -36.86
N ASN A 10 -25.38 21.46 -37.79
CA ASN A 10 -24.84 21.05 -39.08
C ASN A 10 -25.19 22.12 -40.13
N GLU A 11 -24.48 22.16 -41.22
CA GLU A 11 -24.72 23.04 -42.37
C GLU A 11 -26.16 23.04 -42.90
N ASN A 12 -26.98 22.04 -42.50
CA ASN A 12 -28.37 21.81 -42.94
C ASN A 12 -29.45 21.88 -41.84
N GLY A 13 -29.14 22.44 -40.63
CA GLY A 13 -30.15 22.64 -39.58
C GLY A 13 -29.81 22.06 -38.22
N SER A 14 -30.61 22.40 -37.19
CA SER A 14 -30.41 21.94 -35.84
C SER A 14 -30.88 20.52 -35.60
N PHE A 15 -29.98 19.64 -35.14
CA PHE A 15 -30.35 18.32 -34.66
C PHE A 15 -30.62 18.32 -33.15
N ARG A 16 -31.68 17.68 -32.69
CA ARG A 16 -31.92 17.33 -31.31
C ARG A 16 -31.38 15.94 -31.03
N THR A 17 -30.29 15.83 -30.35
CA THR A 17 -29.70 14.54 -29.98
C THR A 17 -29.88 14.27 -28.49
N ARG A 18 -30.43 13.08 -28.16
CA ARG A 18 -30.54 12.61 -26.75
C ARG A 18 -29.29 11.84 -26.39
N VAL A 19 -28.56 12.35 -25.38
CA VAL A 19 -27.35 11.74 -24.86
C VAL A 19 -27.58 11.29 -23.42
N ARG A 20 -27.07 10.12 -23.04
CA ARG A 20 -27.13 9.65 -21.64
C ARG A 20 -26.37 10.64 -20.73
N GLY A 21 -26.98 10.96 -19.58
CA GLY A 21 -26.41 11.89 -18.61
C GLY A 21 -24.99 11.52 -18.16
N GLY A 22 -24.67 10.22 -18.03
CA GLY A 22 -23.31 9.75 -17.72
C GLY A 22 -22.28 10.08 -18.78
N VAL A 23 -22.64 10.02 -20.08
CA VAL A 23 -21.74 10.41 -21.18
C VAL A 23 -21.45 11.91 -21.12
N MET A 24 -22.47 12.73 -20.80
CA MET A 24 -22.27 14.18 -20.64
C MET A 24 -21.38 14.53 -19.45
N LEU A 25 -21.48 13.78 -18.36
CA LEU A 25 -20.58 13.94 -17.20
C LEU A 25 -19.13 13.61 -17.55
N VAL A 26 -18.89 12.48 -18.24
CA VAL A 26 -17.54 12.08 -18.67
C VAL A 26 -16.93 13.09 -19.64
N ILE A 27 -17.73 13.61 -20.60
CA ILE A 27 -17.28 14.65 -21.52
C ILE A 27 -17.01 15.96 -20.75
N GLY A 28 -17.88 16.36 -19.83
CA GLY A 28 -17.71 17.55 -19.01
C GLY A 28 -16.47 17.47 -18.12
N GLU A 29 -16.27 16.36 -17.47
CA GLU A 29 -15.07 16.08 -16.66
C GLU A 29 -13.81 16.10 -17.52
N GLY A 30 -13.80 15.43 -18.66
CA GLY A 30 -12.67 15.43 -19.60
C GLY A 30 -12.32 16.84 -20.09
N LEU A 31 -13.31 17.66 -20.41
CA LEU A 31 -13.10 19.05 -20.85
C LEU A 31 -12.57 19.95 -19.72
N CYS A 32 -13.06 19.78 -18.50
CA CYS A 32 -12.65 20.59 -17.36
C CYS A 32 -11.27 20.19 -16.82
N LEU A 33 -10.99 18.87 -16.66
CA LEU A 33 -9.73 18.40 -16.07
C LEU A 33 -8.56 18.36 -17.05
N LYS A 34 -8.82 18.15 -18.34
CA LYS A 34 -7.79 18.00 -19.38
C LYS A 34 -7.75 19.17 -20.35
N ALA A 35 -8.39 20.29 -20.03
CA ALA A 35 -8.46 21.45 -20.89
C ALA A 35 -7.08 21.91 -21.46
N PRO A 36 -6.00 22.02 -20.68
CA PRO A 36 -4.69 22.43 -21.22
C PRO A 36 -4.13 21.44 -22.24
N LYS A 37 -4.32 20.13 -22.03
CA LYS A 37 -3.86 19.11 -23.00
C LYS A 37 -4.69 19.13 -24.28
N ILE A 38 -6.01 19.31 -24.14
CA ILE A 38 -6.91 19.40 -25.29
C ILE A 38 -6.59 20.64 -26.10
N GLN A 39 -6.37 21.79 -25.46
CA GLN A 39 -5.98 23.03 -26.13
C GLN A 39 -4.68 22.85 -26.91
N ALA A 40 -3.63 22.30 -26.30
CA ALA A 40 -2.36 22.05 -26.99
C ALA A 40 -2.50 21.11 -28.20
N HIS A 41 -3.41 20.14 -28.15
CA HIS A 41 -3.67 19.26 -29.29
C HIS A 41 -4.49 19.93 -30.39
N THR A 42 -5.52 20.71 -30.06
CA THR A 42 -6.37 21.41 -31.04
C THR A 42 -5.62 22.51 -31.74
N GLU A 43 -4.76 23.25 -31.05
CA GLU A 43 -3.86 24.25 -31.63
C GLU A 43 -2.83 23.61 -32.57
N ARG A 44 -2.16 22.53 -32.15
CA ARG A 44 -1.18 21.81 -32.97
C ARG A 44 -1.77 21.22 -34.25
N LEU A 45 -3.03 20.80 -34.20
CA LEU A 45 -3.73 20.15 -35.34
C LEU A 45 -4.61 21.15 -36.13
N ASP A 46 -4.61 22.41 -35.76
CA ASP A 46 -5.41 23.49 -36.34
C ASP A 46 -6.90 23.12 -36.48
N VAL A 47 -7.48 22.64 -35.37
CA VAL A 47 -8.88 22.20 -35.37
C VAL A 47 -9.81 23.37 -35.08
N PRO A 48 -10.61 23.85 -36.02
CA PRO A 48 -11.44 25.02 -35.79
C PRO A 48 -12.60 24.76 -34.82
N GLY A 49 -13.03 25.82 -34.12
CA GLY A 49 -14.21 25.76 -33.25
C GLY A 49 -13.94 25.27 -31.82
N TRP A 50 -12.67 25.17 -31.39
CA TRP A 50 -12.26 24.76 -30.05
C TRP A 50 -11.82 25.92 -29.15
N ASP A 51 -11.99 27.19 -29.60
CA ASP A 51 -11.56 28.39 -28.87
C ASP A 51 -12.19 28.52 -27.48
N PHE A 52 -13.37 27.91 -27.28
CA PHE A 52 -14.04 27.90 -25.96
C PHE A 52 -13.26 27.19 -24.87
N ILE A 53 -12.29 26.33 -25.20
CA ILE A 53 -11.46 25.61 -24.24
C ILE A 53 -10.55 26.55 -23.47
N SER A 54 -10.08 27.66 -24.06
CA SER A 54 -9.28 28.69 -23.41
C SER A 54 -9.89 29.14 -22.08
N LYS A 55 -11.23 29.31 -22.03
CA LYS A 55 -11.96 29.70 -20.81
C LYS A 55 -11.84 28.69 -19.66
N PHE A 56 -11.61 27.41 -19.95
CA PHE A 56 -11.39 26.39 -18.93
C PHE A 56 -9.92 26.31 -18.54
N VAL A 57 -9.00 26.60 -19.48
CA VAL A 57 -7.56 26.70 -19.20
C VAL A 57 -7.27 27.93 -18.34
N ASP A 58 -7.89 29.08 -18.64
CA ASP A 58 -7.71 30.31 -17.88
C ASP A 58 -8.25 30.19 -16.46
N LYS A 59 -9.36 29.47 -16.26
CA LYS A 59 -9.84 29.11 -14.91
C LYS A 59 -8.87 28.21 -14.13
N GLN A 60 -8.13 27.36 -14.79
CA GLN A 60 -7.06 26.57 -14.16
C GLN A 60 -5.76 27.37 -13.93
N LYS A 61 -5.46 28.33 -14.80
CA LYS A 61 -4.31 29.23 -14.67
C LYS A 61 -4.62 30.45 -13.82
N GLY A 62 -5.88 30.85 -13.70
CA GLY A 62 -6.34 32.03 -12.98
C GLY A 62 -6.41 31.94 -11.45
N GLY A 63 -5.87 30.86 -10.88
CA GLY A 63 -5.30 30.92 -9.55
C GLY A 63 -4.01 31.75 -9.66
N GLY A 64 -4.10 33.07 -9.44
CA GLY A 64 -2.94 33.93 -9.39
C GLY A 64 -1.87 33.32 -8.51
N SER A 65 -0.61 33.70 -8.74
CA SER A 65 0.55 33.29 -7.95
C SER A 65 0.20 33.48 -6.46
N LYS A 66 -0.36 32.41 -5.87
CA LYS A 66 -0.64 32.39 -4.44
C LYS A 66 0.70 32.45 -3.74
N SER A 67 0.80 33.30 -2.71
CA SER A 67 1.99 33.34 -1.89
C SER A 67 2.37 31.95 -1.40
N THR A 68 3.64 31.72 -1.11
CA THR A 68 4.12 30.45 -0.58
C THR A 68 3.30 30.02 0.65
N GLU A 69 2.82 31.01 1.40
CA GLU A 69 1.99 30.85 2.59
C GLU A 69 0.54 30.45 2.27
N GLU A 70 -0.05 31.01 1.22
CA GLU A 70 -1.36 30.58 0.71
C GLU A 70 -1.30 29.19 0.07
N LYS A 71 -0.19 28.84 -0.57
CA LYS A 71 0.05 27.47 -1.06
C LYS A 71 0.20 26.50 0.12
N ARG A 72 0.89 26.88 1.19
CA ARG A 72 1.00 26.11 2.44
C ARG A 72 -0.37 25.92 3.10
N ARG A 73 -1.21 26.97 3.22
CA ARG A 73 -2.58 26.89 3.75
C ARG A 73 -3.51 26.02 2.90
N LEU A 74 -3.32 25.95 1.58
CA LEU A 74 -4.10 25.10 0.69
C LEU A 74 -3.70 23.62 0.77
N ILE A 75 -2.41 23.34 0.96
CA ILE A 75 -1.94 21.99 1.26
C ILE A 75 -2.51 21.53 2.61
N GLN A 76 -2.72 22.45 3.55
CA GLN A 76 -3.33 22.20 4.85
C GLN A 76 -4.82 21.83 4.78
N LYS A 77 -5.57 22.25 3.76
CA LYS A 77 -7.04 22.12 3.73
C LYS A 77 -7.60 20.86 3.06
N GLU A 78 -6.84 20.05 2.36
CA GLU A 78 -7.42 19.02 1.50
C GLU A 78 -6.73 17.67 1.58
N SER A 79 -6.79 17.00 2.71
CA SER A 79 -6.53 15.58 2.75
C SER A 79 -7.84 14.77 2.67
N LYS A 80 -8.46 14.74 1.50
CA LYS A 80 -9.63 13.89 1.19
C LYS A 80 -9.43 12.41 1.54
N TYR A 81 -8.16 12.00 1.65
CA TYR A 81 -7.79 10.65 2.05
C TYR A 81 -8.14 10.33 3.50
N MET A 82 -8.14 11.33 4.39
CA MET A 82 -8.47 11.15 5.80
C MET A 82 -9.97 11.31 6.08
N ASP A 83 -10.71 11.98 5.19
CA ASP A 83 -12.14 12.22 5.37
C ASP A 83 -13.02 11.00 4.98
N ASP A 84 -12.52 10.11 4.13
CA ASP A 84 -13.26 8.93 3.64
C ASP A 84 -12.92 7.68 4.46
N VAL A 85 -13.38 7.64 5.71
CA VAL A 85 -13.14 6.54 6.66
C VAL A 85 -14.20 5.46 6.49
N ILE A 86 -13.76 4.22 6.40
CA ILE A 86 -14.61 3.04 6.22
C ILE A 86 -14.65 2.22 7.51
N ALA A 87 -15.81 1.67 7.86
CA ALA A 87 -15.96 0.81 9.04
C ALA A 87 -15.00 -0.38 9.01
N GLY A 88 -14.29 -0.60 10.11
CA GLY A 88 -13.31 -1.65 10.28
C GLY A 88 -11.94 -1.37 9.65
N ARG A 89 -11.71 -0.17 9.09
CA ARG A 89 -10.42 0.26 8.52
C ARG A 89 -9.86 1.42 9.33
N PRO A 90 -8.87 1.17 10.22
CA PRO A 90 -8.37 2.17 11.15
C PRO A 90 -7.71 3.39 10.48
N VAL A 91 -7.77 4.51 11.20
CA VAL A 91 -6.90 5.66 11.02
C VAL A 91 -5.68 5.46 11.93
N PHE A 92 -4.48 5.62 11.42
CA PHE A 92 -3.22 5.44 12.14
C PHE A 92 -2.61 6.77 12.60
N GLY A 93 -3.02 7.86 11.99
CA GLY A 93 -2.66 9.21 12.34
C GLY A 93 -3.48 10.20 11.53
N GLU A 94 -3.98 11.23 12.20
CA GLU A 94 -4.64 12.34 11.52
C GLU A 94 -3.59 13.27 10.90
N PRO A 95 -3.93 14.04 9.86
CA PRO A 95 -3.00 14.94 9.19
C PRO A 95 -2.36 15.93 10.14
N ARG A 96 -1.03 15.91 10.22
CA ARG A 96 -0.20 16.82 11.01
C ARG A 96 -0.40 16.80 12.52
N GLU A 97 -1.17 15.85 13.03
CA GLU A 97 -1.35 15.70 14.47
C GLU A 97 -0.06 15.17 15.12
N PRO A 98 0.29 15.68 16.31
CA PRO A 98 1.42 15.16 17.08
C PRO A 98 1.30 13.66 17.34
N GLY A 99 2.41 12.94 17.16
CA GLY A 99 2.42 11.48 17.26
C GLY A 99 2.12 10.75 15.94
N GLY A 100 1.77 11.45 14.85
CA GLY A 100 1.69 10.88 13.51
C GLY A 100 3.06 10.47 12.95
N PHE A 101 3.07 9.80 11.81
CA PHE A 101 4.31 9.30 11.19
C PHE A 101 5.32 10.40 10.89
N ARG A 102 6.59 10.16 11.20
CA ARG A 102 7.74 10.99 10.82
C ARG A 102 8.26 10.54 9.46
N LEU A 103 8.37 11.45 8.50
CA LEU A 103 8.80 11.12 7.14
C LEU A 103 10.31 10.85 7.07
N ARG A 104 10.67 9.69 6.48
CA ARG A 104 12.01 9.39 5.97
C ARG A 104 11.95 9.32 4.45
N TYR A 105 12.83 10.06 3.78
CA TYR A 105 13.03 9.87 2.35
C TYR A 105 13.97 8.70 2.12
N GLY A 106 13.56 7.78 1.24
CA GLY A 106 14.38 6.65 0.91
C GLY A 106 13.63 5.54 0.18
N ARG A 107 14.37 4.54 -0.19
CA ARG A 107 13.88 3.29 -0.76
C ARG A 107 14.51 2.10 -0.06
N SER A 108 13.71 1.13 0.32
CA SER A 108 14.19 -0.18 0.74
C SER A 108 14.23 -1.15 -0.46
N ARG A 109 14.70 -2.37 -0.23
CA ARG A 109 14.69 -3.43 -1.26
C ARG A 109 13.26 -3.73 -1.76
N ALA A 110 12.25 -3.54 -0.90
CA ALA A 110 10.84 -3.84 -1.14
C ALA A 110 9.96 -2.59 -1.35
N THR A 111 10.53 -1.44 -1.70
CA THR A 111 9.79 -0.23 -2.05
C THR A 111 10.19 0.28 -3.44
N GLY A 112 9.64 1.40 -3.89
CA GLY A 112 10.02 2.09 -5.12
C GLY A 112 8.93 2.18 -6.18
N LEU A 113 7.77 1.53 -5.97
CA LEU A 113 6.60 1.69 -6.83
C LEU A 113 5.34 1.61 -5.96
N ALA A 114 4.76 2.76 -5.60
CA ALA A 114 3.58 2.91 -4.74
C ALA A 114 3.64 2.04 -3.46
N ALA A 115 4.80 2.01 -2.80
CA ALA A 115 5.04 1.24 -1.59
C ALA A 115 5.65 2.12 -0.50
N ALA A 116 5.23 1.90 0.75
CA ALA A 116 5.73 2.58 1.92
C ALA A 116 6.40 1.59 2.87
N GLY A 117 7.62 1.91 3.32
CA GLY A 117 8.31 1.12 4.32
C GLY A 117 7.87 1.49 5.74
N LEU A 118 7.58 0.49 6.55
CA LEU A 118 7.31 0.61 7.97
C LEU A 118 8.19 -0.34 8.77
N ASN A 119 8.54 0.04 9.99
CA ASN A 119 9.16 -0.90 10.91
C ASN A 119 8.16 -2.05 11.20
N PRO A 120 8.57 -3.34 11.18
CA PRO A 120 7.69 -4.47 11.49
C PRO A 120 6.94 -4.31 12.82
N ILE A 121 7.57 -3.72 13.82
CA ILE A 121 6.95 -3.46 15.12
C ILE A 121 5.85 -2.40 15.01
N THR A 122 6.00 -1.42 14.14
CA THR A 122 4.91 -0.48 13.86
C THR A 122 3.70 -1.20 13.28
N MET A 123 3.90 -2.18 12.39
CA MET A 123 2.79 -2.96 11.82
C MET A 123 2.04 -3.75 12.90
N GLU A 124 2.76 -4.37 13.86
CA GLU A 124 2.19 -5.05 15.03
C GLU A 124 1.47 -4.07 15.96
N ALA A 125 2.12 -2.98 16.34
CA ALA A 125 1.59 -1.97 17.24
C ALA A 125 0.32 -1.29 16.71
N MET A 126 0.14 -1.25 15.39
CA MET A 126 -1.11 -0.81 14.76
C MET A 126 -2.23 -1.87 14.83
N GLY A 127 -2.21 -2.71 15.88
CA GLY A 127 -3.20 -3.74 16.15
C GLY A 127 -3.20 -4.87 15.13
N GLY A 128 -2.06 -5.09 14.45
CA GLY A 128 -1.93 -6.07 13.39
C GLY A 128 -2.80 -5.78 12.14
N PHE A 129 -3.34 -4.56 11.99
CA PHE A 129 -4.11 -4.21 10.79
C PHE A 129 -3.25 -4.03 9.55
N LEU A 130 -1.95 -3.80 9.73
CA LEU A 130 -0.99 -3.65 8.65
C LEU A 130 -0.16 -4.92 8.51
N ALA A 131 -0.37 -5.64 7.43
CA ALA A 131 0.47 -6.74 6.97
C ALA A 131 1.13 -6.36 5.64
N VAL A 132 2.13 -7.12 5.20
CA VAL A 132 2.77 -6.89 3.90
C VAL A 132 1.73 -6.91 2.77
N GLY A 133 1.74 -5.88 1.94
CA GLY A 133 0.78 -5.73 0.84
C GLY A 133 -0.55 -5.08 1.23
N THR A 134 -0.79 -4.77 2.51
CA THR A 134 -1.95 -3.98 2.93
C THR A 134 -1.86 -2.58 2.33
N GLN A 135 -2.96 -2.11 1.75
CA GLN A 135 -3.03 -0.76 1.21
C GLN A 135 -3.18 0.26 2.34
N MET A 136 -2.29 1.23 2.36
CA MET A 136 -2.34 2.38 3.25
C MET A 136 -2.55 3.67 2.44
N LYS A 137 -3.51 4.50 2.85
CA LYS A 137 -3.74 5.83 2.29
C LYS A 137 -2.89 6.83 3.06
N ILE A 138 -2.01 7.54 2.37
CA ILE A 138 -0.99 8.41 2.97
C ILE A 138 -1.22 9.84 2.51
N GLU A 139 -1.09 10.80 3.43
CA GLU A 139 -1.30 12.22 3.16
C GLU A 139 -0.24 12.80 2.20
N GLY A 140 1.04 12.53 2.39
CA GLY A 140 2.15 13.18 1.70
C GLY A 140 2.09 13.07 0.18
N PRO A 141 2.29 11.89 -0.45
CA PRO A 141 2.09 11.73 -1.88
C PRO A 141 0.62 11.82 -2.29
N GLY A 142 -0.32 11.77 -1.33
CA GLY A 142 -1.74 11.90 -1.59
C GLY A 142 -2.34 10.72 -2.34
N LYS A 143 -1.75 9.53 -2.24
CA LYS A 143 -2.19 8.29 -2.91
C LYS A 143 -2.10 7.10 -1.96
N ALA A 144 -2.55 5.95 -2.41
CA ALA A 144 -2.36 4.69 -1.71
C ALA A 144 -0.96 4.13 -1.96
N CYS A 145 -0.42 3.47 -0.95
CA CYS A 145 0.82 2.70 -1.02
C CYS A 145 0.61 1.33 -0.39
N ALA A 146 1.26 0.29 -0.91
CA ALA A 146 1.36 -0.99 -0.24
C ALA A 146 2.36 -0.90 0.91
N VAL A 147 2.02 -1.48 2.05
CA VAL A 147 2.92 -1.56 3.20
C VAL A 147 3.97 -2.64 2.98
N THR A 148 5.22 -2.31 3.28
CA THR A 148 6.37 -3.21 3.20
C THR A 148 7.25 -3.06 4.45
N PRO A 149 8.01 -4.09 4.85
CA PRO A 149 8.89 -3.99 6.00
C PRO A 149 10.13 -3.11 5.73
N CYS A 150 10.58 -2.40 6.75
CA CYS A 150 11.86 -1.69 6.76
C CYS A 150 12.40 -1.64 8.19
N ILE A 151 13.52 -2.31 8.46
CA ILE A 151 14.09 -2.44 9.80
C ILE A 151 15.00 -1.28 10.22
N GLU A 152 15.47 -0.46 9.27
CA GLU A 152 16.39 0.65 9.53
C GLU A 152 15.70 1.97 9.87
N ILE A 153 14.39 1.96 10.08
CA ILE A 153 13.62 3.13 10.51
C ILE A 153 13.04 2.91 11.91
N ASP A 154 12.75 4.01 12.60
CA ASP A 154 12.21 3.96 13.94
C ASP A 154 10.83 3.31 14.01
N GLY A 155 10.68 2.39 14.96
CA GLY A 155 9.38 1.87 15.36
C GLY A 155 8.59 2.89 16.22
N PRO A 156 7.45 2.47 16.78
CA PRO A 156 6.61 3.34 17.59
C PRO A 156 7.28 3.72 18.90
N THR A 157 6.92 4.89 19.44
CA THR A 157 7.26 5.28 20.81
C THR A 157 6.02 5.11 21.68
N VAL A 158 6.15 4.36 22.77
CA VAL A 158 5.06 3.92 23.60
C VAL A 158 5.17 4.42 25.03
N LEU A 159 4.01 4.65 25.65
CA LEU A 159 3.85 4.89 27.08
C LEU A 159 3.36 3.60 27.72
N MET A 160 4.05 3.18 28.79
CA MET A 160 3.71 2.00 29.55
C MET A 160 2.82 2.34 30.76
N LYS A 161 2.09 1.34 31.28
CA LYS A 161 1.25 1.51 32.47
C LYS A 161 2.04 1.87 33.73
N ASP A 162 3.28 1.44 33.79
CA ASP A 162 4.21 1.82 34.88
C ASP A 162 4.75 3.25 34.75
N GLY A 163 4.38 3.94 33.68
CA GLY A 163 4.83 5.27 33.35
C GLY A 163 6.10 5.33 32.51
N GLY A 164 6.76 4.22 32.24
CA GLY A 164 7.92 4.15 31.35
C GLY A 164 7.57 4.62 29.93
N PHE A 165 8.50 5.34 29.32
CA PHE A 165 8.36 5.88 27.99
C PHE A 165 9.55 5.46 27.15
N ARG A 166 9.30 4.69 26.10
CA ARG A 166 10.38 4.06 25.31
C ARG A 166 10.02 3.92 23.84
N ARG A 167 11.05 3.95 22.99
CA ARG A 167 10.97 3.60 21.57
C ARG A 167 11.14 2.10 21.39
N VAL A 168 10.31 1.49 20.56
CA VAL A 168 10.27 0.05 20.34
C VAL A 168 10.54 -0.24 18.86
N CYS A 169 11.67 -0.84 18.55
CA CYS A 169 12.11 -1.11 17.17
C CYS A 169 12.35 -2.59 16.89
N THR A 170 12.38 -3.43 17.92
CA THR A 170 12.68 -4.86 17.80
C THR A 170 11.58 -5.72 18.43
N GLU A 171 11.42 -6.93 17.93
CA GLU A 171 10.46 -7.91 18.43
C GLU A 171 10.67 -8.19 19.93
N LYS A 172 11.94 -8.27 20.38
CA LYS A 172 12.24 -8.45 21.79
C LYS A 172 11.68 -7.32 22.65
N GLN A 173 11.91 -6.07 22.24
CA GLN A 173 11.40 -4.89 22.94
C GLN A 173 9.87 -4.85 22.93
N TRP A 174 9.24 -5.27 21.83
CA TRP A 174 7.79 -5.32 21.71
C TRP A 174 7.19 -6.35 22.66
N ASN A 175 7.74 -7.55 22.71
CA ASN A 175 7.28 -8.62 23.61
C ASN A 175 7.43 -8.24 25.10
N GLU A 176 8.41 -7.39 25.45
CA GLU A 176 8.55 -6.83 26.79
C GLU A 176 7.46 -5.78 27.14
N CYS A 177 6.83 -5.19 26.13
CA CYS A 177 5.79 -4.17 26.27
C CYS A 177 4.37 -4.74 26.21
N ASP A 178 4.19 -5.94 25.65
CA ASP A 178 2.86 -6.52 25.42
C ASP A 178 2.10 -6.74 26.73
N GLY A 179 0.85 -6.30 26.74
CA GLY A 179 -0.03 -6.33 27.93
C GLY A 179 0.18 -5.20 28.94
N GLU A 180 1.34 -4.51 28.91
CA GLU A 180 1.67 -3.37 29.79
C GLU A 180 1.59 -2.01 29.09
N LEU A 181 1.10 -2.00 27.84
CA LEU A 181 0.95 -0.80 27.03
C LEU A 181 -0.22 0.06 27.54
N ASP A 182 0.02 1.35 27.76
CA ASP A 182 -1.02 2.37 28.00
C ASP A 182 -1.45 3.04 26.70
N SER A 183 -0.48 3.61 25.97
CA SER A 183 -0.76 4.31 24.73
C SER A 183 0.44 4.32 23.78
N ILE A 184 0.16 4.52 22.49
CA ILE A 184 1.16 4.76 21.43
C ILE A 184 1.25 6.27 21.26
N TRP A 185 2.37 6.83 21.70
CA TRP A 185 2.61 8.27 21.71
C TRP A 185 3.04 8.83 20.36
N ASP A 186 3.83 8.06 19.62
CA ASP A 186 4.32 8.38 18.29
C ASP A 186 4.28 7.11 17.42
N ALA A 187 3.77 7.23 16.21
CA ALA A 187 3.59 6.11 15.28
C ALA A 187 4.93 5.58 14.69
N GLY A 188 6.04 6.27 14.96
CA GLY A 188 7.33 5.96 14.37
C GLY A 188 7.55 6.62 13.02
N GLU A 189 8.44 6.05 12.23
CA GLU A 189 8.81 6.58 10.93
C GLU A 189 8.10 5.87 9.78
N ILE A 190 7.93 6.59 8.66
CA ILE A 190 7.45 6.06 7.39
C ILE A 190 8.46 6.37 6.29
N LEU A 191 8.88 5.35 5.56
CA LEU A 191 9.81 5.46 4.44
C LEU A 191 9.05 5.64 3.13
N LEU A 192 9.27 6.77 2.46
CA LEU A 192 8.69 7.08 1.16
C LEU A 192 9.78 7.52 0.17
N GLY A 193 9.73 6.99 -1.05
CA GLY A 193 10.65 7.38 -2.11
C GLY A 193 10.27 8.72 -2.75
N TYR A 194 11.27 9.44 -3.26
CA TYR A 194 11.07 10.63 -4.09
C TYR A 194 10.12 10.35 -5.27
N GLY A 195 10.24 9.18 -5.89
CA GLY A 195 9.44 8.77 -7.04
C GLY A 195 7.94 8.78 -6.80
N GLU A 196 7.49 8.54 -5.54
CA GLU A 196 6.07 8.59 -5.16
C GLU A 196 5.49 10.01 -5.29
N PHE A 197 6.26 11.02 -4.89
CA PHE A 197 5.86 12.42 -5.02
C PHE A 197 5.88 12.87 -6.48
N LEU A 198 6.88 12.43 -7.25
CA LEU A 198 7.01 12.73 -8.68
C LEU A 198 5.84 12.16 -9.47
N GLU A 199 5.48 10.89 -9.23
CA GLU A 199 4.37 10.21 -9.91
C GLU A 199 3.03 10.89 -9.63
N ASN A 200 2.79 11.25 -8.38
CA ASN A 200 1.53 11.85 -7.94
C ASN A 200 1.49 13.36 -8.17
N ASN A 201 2.57 13.94 -8.67
CA ASN A 201 2.70 15.37 -8.97
C ASN A 201 2.35 16.24 -7.74
N LYS A 202 2.85 15.81 -6.57
CA LYS A 202 2.65 16.47 -5.28
C LYS A 202 3.94 17.16 -4.83
N PRO A 203 3.88 18.35 -4.20
CA PRO A 203 5.05 18.97 -3.60
C PRO A 203 5.72 18.03 -2.60
N LEU A 204 7.03 18.10 -2.48
CA LEU A 204 7.76 17.37 -1.46
C LEU A 204 7.35 17.89 -0.07
N VAL A 205 7.23 16.96 0.86
CA VAL A 205 7.01 17.28 2.28
C VAL A 205 8.38 17.55 2.91
N PRO A 206 8.52 18.48 3.85
CA PRO A 206 9.77 18.73 4.54
C PRO A 206 10.32 17.45 5.18
N SER A 207 11.58 17.12 4.88
CA SER A 207 12.24 15.97 5.46
C SER A 207 12.46 16.15 6.95
N SER A 208 12.22 15.10 7.74
CA SER A 208 12.74 15.02 9.11
C SER A 208 14.27 14.99 9.08
N TYR A 209 14.92 15.66 10.03
CA TYR A 209 16.36 15.52 10.18
C TYR A 209 16.69 14.13 10.72
N SER A 210 17.17 13.29 9.86
CA SER A 210 17.38 11.87 10.11
C SER A 210 18.85 11.52 10.20
N ILE A 211 19.16 10.30 10.65
CA ILE A 211 20.53 9.79 10.67
C ILE A 211 21.15 9.74 9.26
N ASP A 212 20.34 9.53 8.23
CA ASP A 212 20.79 9.55 6.83
C ASP A 212 21.24 10.95 6.42
N TRP A 213 20.45 11.97 6.79
CA TRP A 213 20.80 13.35 6.49
C TRP A 213 22.08 13.75 7.25
N TRP A 214 22.17 13.42 8.55
CA TRP A 214 23.36 13.68 9.34
C TRP A 214 24.59 12.98 8.76
N ALA A 215 24.48 11.72 8.38
CA ALA A 215 25.59 10.96 7.79
C ALA A 215 26.10 11.59 6.49
N VAL A 216 25.18 12.09 5.65
CA VAL A 216 25.53 12.79 4.39
C VAL A 216 26.16 14.16 4.68
N ASP A 217 25.67 14.89 5.68
CA ASP A 217 26.21 16.18 6.11
C ASP A 217 27.63 16.02 6.63
N LEU A 218 27.87 15.04 7.51
CA LEU A 218 29.19 14.72 8.05
C LEU A 218 30.15 14.23 6.96
N ALA A 219 29.71 13.29 6.11
CA ALA A 219 30.53 12.81 4.99
C ALA A 219 30.95 13.95 4.06
N GLY A 220 30.06 14.91 3.84
CA GLY A 220 30.36 16.12 3.08
C GLY A 220 31.40 17.02 3.72
N SER A 221 31.50 16.99 5.02
CA SER A 221 32.48 17.78 5.80
C SER A 221 33.86 17.14 5.89
N LEU A 222 33.94 15.82 5.68
CA LEU A 222 35.21 15.04 5.69
C LEU A 222 35.92 15.08 4.32
N ASP A 223 36.23 16.26 3.83
CA ASP A 223 36.66 16.54 2.46
C ASP A 223 38.19 16.50 2.26
N THR A 224 38.99 16.36 3.34
CA THR A 224 40.46 16.25 3.31
C THR A 224 40.96 15.09 4.14
N HIS A 225 42.15 14.58 3.81
CA HIS A 225 42.78 13.50 4.58
C HIS A 225 43.02 13.90 6.04
N GLU A 226 43.45 15.13 6.30
CA GLU A 226 43.64 15.68 7.65
C GLU A 226 42.36 15.63 8.47
N LYS A 227 41.23 15.99 7.88
CA LYS A 227 39.92 15.93 8.54
C LYS A 227 39.50 14.49 8.85
N VAL A 228 39.77 13.54 7.95
CA VAL A 228 39.46 12.12 8.17
C VAL A 228 40.39 11.53 9.27
N GLU A 229 41.65 11.90 9.31
CA GLU A 229 42.54 11.51 10.39
C GLU A 229 42.08 12.05 11.74
N LYS A 230 41.76 13.36 11.81
CA LYS A 230 41.19 13.96 13.01
C LYS A 230 39.86 13.30 13.43
N PHE A 231 39.04 12.88 12.49
CA PHE A 231 37.82 12.16 12.78
C PHE A 231 38.09 10.77 13.39
N ALA A 232 39.10 10.05 12.88
CA ALA A 232 39.54 8.80 13.49
C ALA A 232 40.04 8.99 14.93
N ASP A 233 40.79 10.08 15.19
CA ASP A 233 41.28 10.44 16.52
C ASP A 233 40.12 10.72 17.48
N ILE A 234 39.11 11.49 17.07
CA ILE A 234 37.88 11.76 17.85
C ILE A 234 37.15 10.44 18.20
N LEU A 235 37.07 9.52 17.26
CA LEU A 235 36.44 8.22 17.48
C LEU A 235 37.31 7.26 18.33
N GLY A 236 38.61 7.58 18.53
CA GLY A 236 39.56 6.70 19.21
C GLY A 236 39.86 5.43 18.41
N VAL A 237 39.76 5.46 17.08
CA VAL A 237 39.96 4.31 16.19
C VAL A 237 41.17 4.55 15.25
N LYS A 238 41.76 3.47 14.76
CA LYS A 238 42.80 3.58 13.73
C LYS A 238 42.18 3.93 12.37
N ARG A 239 42.91 4.67 11.54
CA ARG A 239 42.46 5.04 10.18
C ARG A 239 42.06 3.82 9.35
N ASP A 240 42.72 2.68 9.50
CA ASP A 240 42.47 1.44 8.76
C ASP A 240 41.12 0.79 9.10
N THR A 241 40.49 1.19 10.20
CA THR A 241 39.12 0.73 10.57
C THR A 241 38.03 1.54 9.94
N LEU A 242 38.34 2.71 9.38
CA LEU A 242 37.40 3.52 8.62
C LEU A 242 37.24 2.99 7.17
N PRO A 243 36.14 3.28 6.50
CA PRO A 243 35.97 2.91 5.10
C PRO A 243 37.17 3.42 4.24
N PRO A 244 37.58 2.66 3.20
CA PRO A 244 38.70 3.04 2.35
C PRO A 244 38.41 4.28 1.51
N GLY A 245 39.48 5.06 1.27
CA GLY A 245 39.35 6.30 0.47
C GLY A 245 38.78 7.48 1.24
N MET A 246 38.31 8.46 0.50
CA MET A 246 37.66 9.67 1.03
C MET A 246 36.15 9.57 0.89
N PRO A 247 35.36 10.09 1.85
CA PRO A 247 33.92 10.31 1.61
C PRO A 247 33.78 11.26 0.42
N PHE A 248 32.94 10.89 -0.52
CA PHE A 248 32.85 11.63 -1.79
C PHE A 248 32.02 12.92 -1.65
N ASN A 249 32.62 14.04 -2.04
CA ASN A 249 32.00 15.36 -2.13
C ASN A 249 31.87 15.77 -3.61
N GLY A 250 30.77 15.44 -4.26
CA GLY A 250 30.54 15.91 -5.62
C GLY A 250 29.23 15.41 -6.22
N ALA A 251 28.58 16.27 -7.03
CA ALA A 251 27.41 15.91 -7.79
C ALA A 251 27.72 14.70 -8.70
N ILE A 252 26.82 13.73 -8.73
CA ILE A 252 26.88 12.55 -9.59
C ILE A 252 26.92 13.04 -11.04
N LYS A 253 28.09 12.93 -11.68
CA LYS A 253 28.19 13.18 -13.13
C LYS A 253 27.59 11.96 -13.85
N ARG A 254 26.54 12.20 -14.62
CA ARG A 254 25.84 11.19 -15.41
C ARG A 254 26.79 10.48 -16.40
N GLY A 255 26.76 9.14 -16.37
CA GLY A 255 27.29 8.26 -17.41
C GLY A 255 28.80 7.95 -17.35
N GLY A 256 29.13 6.69 -17.02
CA GLY A 256 30.45 6.07 -17.18
C GLY A 256 30.75 5.04 -16.09
N GLU A 257 31.54 4.01 -16.40
CA GLU A 257 31.98 2.96 -15.45
C GLU A 257 32.62 3.52 -14.18
N SER A 258 33.19 4.72 -14.23
CA SER A 258 33.76 5.41 -13.07
C SER A 258 32.70 5.94 -12.07
N SER A 259 31.42 5.93 -12.39
CA SER A 259 30.35 6.34 -11.48
C SER A 259 30.00 5.25 -10.46
N LEU A 260 30.03 3.98 -10.87
CA LEU A 260 29.73 2.83 -10.00
C LEU A 260 30.71 2.74 -8.82
N ASP A 261 32.01 2.83 -9.05
CA ASP A 261 33.04 2.79 -8.00
C ASP A 261 32.93 3.93 -6.98
N ARG A 262 32.45 5.11 -7.41
CA ARG A 262 32.26 6.27 -6.53
C ARG A 262 31.00 6.14 -5.69
N ASP A 263 29.92 5.59 -6.26
CA ASP A 263 28.69 5.36 -5.55
C ASP A 263 28.85 4.32 -4.44
N TRP A 264 29.67 3.28 -4.67
CA TRP A 264 30.02 2.27 -3.68
C TRP A 264 30.75 2.86 -2.46
N ARG A 265 31.79 3.67 -2.69
CA ARG A 265 32.54 4.31 -1.60
C ARG A 265 31.69 5.25 -0.77
N ARG A 266 30.81 5.98 -1.42
CA ARG A 266 29.85 6.84 -0.72
C ARG A 266 28.92 6.03 0.14
N ARG A 267 28.38 4.94 -0.38
CA ARG A 267 27.52 4.02 0.36
C ARG A 267 28.23 3.47 1.60
N ASP A 268 29.44 2.98 1.45
CA ASP A 268 30.20 2.40 2.56
C ASP A 268 30.44 3.42 3.67
N TRP A 269 30.79 4.67 3.32
CA TRP A 269 30.93 5.75 4.27
C TRP A 269 29.61 6.11 4.94
N ILE A 270 28.51 6.26 4.20
CA ILE A 270 27.21 6.58 4.75
C ILE A 270 26.72 5.46 5.67
N SER A 271 26.88 4.20 5.26
CA SER A 271 26.53 3.04 6.08
C SER A 271 27.35 2.99 7.38
N PHE A 272 28.64 3.23 7.29
CA PHE A 272 29.51 3.31 8.45
C PHE A 272 29.06 4.42 9.41
N LEU A 273 28.81 5.64 8.90
CA LEU A 273 28.39 6.78 9.72
C LEU A 273 27.02 6.57 10.36
N LYS A 274 26.07 5.94 9.67
CA LYS A 274 24.77 5.54 10.23
C LYS A 274 24.90 4.56 11.39
N GLY A 275 25.87 3.67 11.33
CA GLY A 275 26.11 2.63 12.34
C GLY A 275 27.01 3.05 13.50
N LEU A 276 27.45 4.32 13.55
CA LEU A 276 28.35 4.79 14.62
C LEU A 276 27.67 4.76 16.00
N SER A 277 28.37 4.13 16.95
CA SER A 277 28.08 4.24 18.38
C SER A 277 29.04 5.23 19.02
N VAL A 278 28.59 6.44 19.29
CA VAL A 278 29.40 7.55 19.77
C VAL A 278 28.86 8.10 21.10
N SER A 279 29.77 8.59 21.95
CA SER A 279 29.39 9.28 23.18
C SER A 279 29.02 10.73 22.93
N TRP A 280 28.36 11.37 23.90
CA TRP A 280 28.01 12.79 23.81
C TRP A 280 29.23 13.67 23.61
N SER A 281 30.35 13.39 24.29
CA SER A 281 31.59 14.12 24.14
C SER A 281 32.13 14.05 22.70
N GLN A 282 32.10 12.89 22.08
CA GLN A 282 32.52 12.73 20.68
C GLN A 282 31.59 13.49 19.73
N ILE A 283 30.26 13.44 19.93
CA ILE A 283 29.30 14.21 19.14
C ILE A 283 29.55 15.71 19.24
N ARG A 284 29.79 16.23 20.44
CA ARG A 284 30.14 17.64 20.63
C ARG A 284 31.37 18.01 19.83
N GLU A 285 32.45 17.22 19.93
CA GLU A 285 33.68 17.46 19.20
C GLU A 285 33.47 17.37 17.68
N ILE A 286 32.74 16.38 17.18
CA ILE A 286 32.36 16.26 15.76
C ILE A 286 31.61 17.50 15.31
N SER A 287 30.58 17.90 16.05
CA SER A 287 29.77 19.07 15.69
C SER A 287 30.56 20.37 15.64
N ILE A 288 31.43 20.58 16.62
CA ILE A 288 32.29 21.78 16.70
C ILE A 288 33.37 21.76 15.59
N CYS A 289 34.02 20.61 15.36
CA CYS A 289 35.09 20.50 14.39
C CYS A 289 34.63 20.57 12.94
N TYR A 290 33.46 20.03 12.63
CA TYR A 290 32.96 19.89 11.26
C TYR A 290 31.74 20.75 10.95
N GLY A 291 31.21 21.46 11.96
CA GLY A 291 29.99 22.32 11.78
C GLY A 291 28.73 21.53 11.45
N THR A 292 28.69 20.23 11.79
CA THR A 292 27.54 19.37 11.55
C THR A 292 26.48 19.57 12.64
N ALA A 293 25.24 19.30 12.31
CA ALA A 293 24.18 19.27 13.31
C ALA A 293 24.28 18.05 14.24
N ILE A 294 23.53 18.08 15.31
CA ILE A 294 23.45 16.98 16.28
C ILE A 294 22.66 15.81 15.65
N PRO A 295 23.17 14.55 15.70
CA PRO A 295 22.46 13.39 15.15
C PRO A 295 21.17 13.10 15.90
N PRO A 296 20.15 12.47 15.24
CA PRO A 296 18.81 12.27 15.76
C PRO A 296 18.68 11.65 17.15
N PRO A 297 19.49 10.67 17.61
CA PRO A 297 19.35 10.16 18.97
C PRO A 297 19.56 11.22 20.05
N TRP A 298 20.36 12.27 19.74
CA TRP A 298 20.70 13.37 20.61
C TRP A 298 19.94 14.68 20.28
N ASN A 299 19.30 14.72 19.10
CA ASN A 299 18.53 15.87 18.63
C ASN A 299 17.05 15.63 18.92
N HIS A 300 16.59 16.07 20.09
CA HIS A 300 15.22 15.86 20.56
C HIS A 300 14.17 16.58 19.71
N TRP A 301 12.90 16.32 19.95
CA TRP A 301 11.76 16.89 19.19
C TRP A 301 11.41 18.31 19.65
N TRP A 302 12.40 19.20 19.62
CA TRP A 302 12.27 20.56 20.12
C TRP A 302 11.15 21.37 19.49
N SER A 303 10.82 21.12 18.23
CA SER A 303 9.75 21.83 17.53
C SER A 303 8.34 21.46 18.04
N ASP A 304 8.20 20.30 18.69
CA ASP A 304 6.96 19.85 19.29
C ASP A 304 6.76 20.40 20.71
N LEU A 305 7.82 20.82 21.40
CA LEU A 305 7.75 21.34 22.77
C LEU A 305 7.25 22.79 22.76
N PRO A 306 6.12 23.10 23.39
CA PRO A 306 5.68 24.46 23.57
C PRO A 306 6.66 25.26 24.43
N ILE A 307 7.02 26.46 24.00
CA ILE A 307 8.04 27.30 24.66
C ILE A 307 7.68 27.60 26.13
N GLN A 308 6.39 27.68 26.47
CA GLN A 308 5.91 27.95 27.81
C GLN A 308 6.31 26.86 28.83
N PHE A 309 6.68 25.65 28.37
CA PHE A 309 7.10 24.56 29.25
C PHE A 309 8.58 24.57 29.58
N VAL A 310 9.38 25.28 28.78
CA VAL A 310 10.83 25.31 28.95
C VAL A 310 11.26 25.89 30.30
N PRO A 311 10.74 27.06 30.77
CA PRO A 311 11.12 27.59 32.08
C PRO A 311 10.85 26.59 33.22
N GLU A 312 9.69 25.98 33.26
CA GLU A 312 9.29 25.01 34.27
C GLU A 312 10.14 23.74 34.26
N LEU A 313 10.47 23.23 33.02
CA LEU A 313 11.37 22.11 32.85
C LEU A 313 12.77 22.44 33.37
N VAL A 314 13.29 23.62 33.06
CA VAL A 314 14.59 24.12 33.55
C VAL A 314 14.62 24.21 35.08
N ASP A 315 13.61 24.86 35.68
CA ASP A 315 13.54 25.03 37.12
C ASP A 315 13.45 23.67 37.83
N SER A 316 12.65 22.75 37.33
CA SER A 316 12.52 21.40 37.92
C SER A 316 13.80 20.59 37.84
N ILE A 317 14.54 20.66 36.72
CA ILE A 317 15.82 19.99 36.59
C ILE A 317 16.86 20.60 37.55
N ILE A 318 16.87 21.89 37.78
CA ILE A 318 17.82 22.55 38.69
C ILE A 318 17.51 22.22 40.16
N GLU A 319 16.21 22.27 40.52
CA GLU A 319 15.79 22.05 41.91
C GLU A 319 15.86 20.57 42.35
N SER A 320 15.55 19.63 41.44
CA SER A 320 15.36 18.22 41.77
C SER A 320 16.21 17.24 40.98
N GLY A 321 17.01 17.73 40.01
CA GLY A 321 17.86 16.90 39.15
C GLY A 321 19.18 16.53 39.80
N SER A 322 19.58 15.26 39.64
CA SER A 322 20.92 14.74 40.04
C SER A 322 21.42 13.76 38.98
N ILE A 323 22.74 13.67 38.84
CA ILE A 323 23.38 12.70 37.93
C ILE A 323 23.87 11.53 38.78
N GLU A 324 23.28 10.37 38.58
CA GLU A 324 23.52 9.12 39.29
C GLU A 324 23.73 7.99 38.27
N ASP A 325 24.80 7.19 38.43
CA ASP A 325 25.08 6.01 37.60
C ASP A 325 24.97 6.27 36.06
N SER A 326 25.50 7.41 35.61
CA SER A 326 25.43 7.85 34.20
C SER A 326 24.02 8.15 33.67
N SER A 327 23.07 8.35 34.55
CA SER A 327 21.67 8.70 34.25
C SER A 327 21.31 10.03 34.90
N LEU A 328 20.35 10.77 34.28
CA LEU A 328 19.75 11.94 34.94
C LEU A 328 18.49 11.48 35.69
N ARG A 329 18.50 11.69 37.01
CA ARG A 329 17.35 11.46 37.91
C ARG A 329 16.72 12.81 38.26
N ILE A 330 15.43 12.93 38.11
CA ILE A 330 14.64 14.07 38.57
C ILE A 330 13.70 13.57 39.67
N ARG A 331 13.91 14.04 40.90
CA ARG A 331 13.25 13.53 42.11
C ARG A 331 11.90 14.19 42.32
N ASP A 332 10.99 13.45 42.94
CA ASP A 332 9.65 13.89 43.41
C ASP A 332 8.83 14.59 42.30
N VAL A 333 8.97 14.14 41.06
CA VAL A 333 8.28 14.73 39.92
C VAL A 333 6.87 14.15 39.71
N VAL A 334 6.59 12.94 40.24
CA VAL A 334 5.34 12.24 39.96
C VAL A 334 4.61 12.00 41.25
N ASP A 335 3.65 12.85 41.55
CA ASP A 335 2.75 12.67 42.70
C ASP A 335 1.50 11.88 42.23
N GLY A 336 1.39 10.61 42.69
CA GLY A 336 0.21 9.77 42.42
C GLY A 336 0.06 9.18 41.02
N TRP A 337 1.12 8.61 40.45
CA TRP A 337 0.99 7.74 39.24
C TRP A 337 0.39 6.36 39.64
N PRO A 338 -0.56 5.74 38.88
CA PRO A 338 -0.96 6.16 37.56
C PRO A 338 -2.07 7.21 37.56
N TYR A 339 -1.79 8.38 37.09
CA TYR A 339 -2.88 9.23 36.65
C TYR A 339 -3.61 8.50 35.53
N SER A 340 -4.89 8.23 35.70
CA SER A 340 -5.73 7.86 34.58
C SER A 340 -5.88 9.06 33.65
N LEU A 341 -4.87 9.31 32.81
CA LEU A 341 -4.97 10.19 31.65
C LEU A 341 -6.07 9.72 30.68
N VAL A 342 -6.66 8.57 30.98
CA VAL A 342 -7.75 7.93 30.26
C VAL A 342 -9.13 8.56 30.53
N GLY A 343 -9.28 9.37 31.58
CA GLY A 343 -10.59 9.95 31.95
C GLY A 343 -11.10 11.00 30.97
N GLU A 344 -10.21 11.70 30.24
CA GLU A 344 -10.61 12.79 29.35
C GLU A 344 -9.75 12.81 28.06
N LYS A 345 -9.87 11.76 27.25
CA LYS A 345 -9.23 11.72 25.91
C LYS A 345 -9.74 12.75 24.94
N SER A 346 -10.85 13.42 25.20
CA SER A 346 -11.33 14.58 24.42
C SER A 346 -10.42 15.80 24.52
N SER A 347 -9.57 15.87 25.53
CA SER A 347 -8.65 16.99 25.76
C SER A 347 -7.20 16.74 25.36
N PHE A 348 -6.83 15.48 25.03
CA PHE A 348 -5.45 15.12 24.66
C PHE A 348 -5.15 15.14 23.16
N GLY A 349 -6.14 15.21 22.31
CA GLY A 349 -5.97 15.27 20.85
C GLY A 349 -5.54 16.61 20.31
N GLN A 350 -5.53 17.65 21.12
CA GLN A 350 -5.04 18.98 20.72
C GLN A 350 -3.98 19.46 21.69
N PRO A 351 -2.75 19.65 21.24
CA PRO A 351 -1.86 20.48 21.96
C PRO A 351 -2.45 21.90 21.93
N MET A 352 -3.26 22.24 22.93
CA MET A 352 -3.25 23.53 23.51
C MET A 352 -3.82 24.75 22.83
N LEU A 353 -4.81 24.63 22.00
CA LEU A 353 -5.50 25.85 21.50
C LEU A 353 -7.03 25.73 21.53
N GLY A 354 -7.62 24.96 22.43
CA GLY A 354 -9.07 24.94 22.55
C GLY A 354 -9.57 23.93 23.58
N GLU A 355 -10.14 24.43 24.69
CA GLU A 355 -10.94 23.69 25.66
C GLU A 355 -10.30 22.43 26.30
N GLY A 356 -8.99 22.48 26.62
CA GLY A 356 -8.35 21.55 27.54
C GLY A 356 -8.46 22.04 28.99
N PRO A 357 -8.16 21.19 29.99
CA PRO A 357 -8.14 21.64 31.37
C PRO A 357 -7.28 22.88 31.50
N ARG A 358 -7.77 23.85 32.25
CA ARG A 358 -7.05 25.09 32.47
C ARG A 358 -5.64 24.77 32.97
N TRP A 359 -4.61 25.28 32.33
CA TRP A 359 -3.19 25.05 32.67
C TRP A 359 -2.86 25.34 34.15
N THR A 360 -3.72 26.02 34.84
CA THR A 360 -3.65 26.31 36.27
C THR A 360 -3.91 25.09 37.14
N GLU A 361 -4.37 23.96 36.58
CA GLU A 361 -4.70 22.74 37.34
C GLU A 361 -3.74 21.58 37.05
N VAL A 362 -2.83 21.70 36.05
CA VAL A 362 -1.79 20.71 35.83
C VAL A 362 -0.71 20.93 36.88
N SER A 363 -0.49 19.93 37.74
CA SER A 363 0.58 20.02 38.71
C SER A 363 1.92 20.21 37.99
N ARG A 364 2.84 20.95 38.58
CA ARG A 364 4.23 21.18 38.11
C ARG A 364 4.86 19.85 37.66
N HIS A 365 4.61 18.78 38.36
CA HIS A 365 5.10 17.43 38.15
C HIS A 365 4.58 16.78 36.87
N GLY A 366 3.31 16.95 36.55
CA GLY A 366 2.74 16.47 35.27
C GLY A 366 3.33 17.18 34.03
N LEU A 367 3.79 18.40 34.21
CA LEU A 367 4.34 19.24 33.15
C LEU A 367 5.75 18.77 32.72
N VAL A 368 6.60 18.37 33.67
CA VAL A 368 7.95 17.85 33.42
C VAL A 368 7.86 16.57 32.60
N LYS A 369 7.06 15.59 33.03
CA LYS A 369 6.87 14.33 32.30
C LYS A 369 6.30 14.58 30.91
N SER A 370 5.28 15.40 30.78
CA SER A 370 4.68 15.75 29.49
C SER A 370 5.70 16.40 28.55
N SER A 371 6.60 17.25 29.07
CA SER A 371 7.69 17.87 28.32
C SER A 371 8.68 16.83 27.79
N LEU A 372 9.12 15.89 28.65
CA LEU A 372 10.04 14.81 28.25
C LEU A 372 9.42 13.91 27.19
N MET A 373 8.17 13.53 27.35
CA MET A 373 7.43 12.72 26.35
C MET A 373 7.28 13.50 25.04
N THR A 374 7.02 14.80 25.10
CA THR A 374 6.90 15.64 23.90
C THR A 374 8.23 15.80 23.17
N LEU A 375 9.34 15.86 23.90
CA LEU A 375 10.70 15.86 23.37
C LEU A 375 11.15 14.49 22.84
N GLY A 376 10.35 13.43 23.04
CA GLY A 376 10.71 12.08 22.63
C GLY A 376 11.83 11.44 23.44
N ILE A 377 12.02 11.88 24.69
CA ILE A 377 13.08 11.41 25.57
C ILE A 377 12.64 10.15 26.31
N GLU A 378 13.37 9.06 26.07
CA GLU A 378 13.12 7.80 26.76
C GLU A 378 13.42 7.90 28.26
N HIS A 379 12.48 7.48 29.09
CA HIS A 379 12.63 7.51 30.55
C HIS A 379 11.83 6.42 31.24
N GLY A 380 12.26 6.07 32.45
CA GLY A 380 11.57 5.17 33.37
C GLY A 380 11.14 5.87 34.63
N HIS A 381 10.45 5.13 35.53
CA HIS A 381 10.04 5.58 36.85
C HIS A 381 10.63 4.69 37.94
N GLU A 382 11.08 5.32 39.03
CA GLU A 382 11.40 4.65 40.28
C GLU A 382 10.69 5.37 41.42
N GLY A 383 9.52 4.89 41.81
CA GLY A 383 8.63 5.59 42.73
C GLY A 383 8.10 6.88 42.16
N SER A 384 8.38 8.02 42.77
CA SER A 384 8.03 9.37 42.29
C SER A 384 9.08 9.99 41.37
N ASP A 385 10.22 9.32 41.19
CA ASP A 385 11.35 9.85 40.43
C ASP A 385 11.27 9.45 38.96
N ILE A 386 11.71 10.35 38.08
CA ILE A 386 11.94 10.07 36.67
C ILE A 386 13.41 9.76 36.46
N LEU A 387 13.71 8.66 35.77
CA LEU A 387 15.07 8.25 35.42
C LEU A 387 15.26 8.30 33.91
N ILE A 388 16.20 9.14 33.43
CA ILE A 388 16.57 9.29 32.02
C ILE A 388 17.92 8.62 31.81
N PRO A 389 17.97 7.40 31.23
CA PRO A 389 19.20 6.61 31.14
C PRO A 389 20.11 7.02 29.99
N LYS A 390 19.61 7.71 28.99
CA LYS A 390 20.34 8.03 27.76
C LYS A 390 19.96 9.40 27.21
N HIS A 391 20.92 10.03 26.52
CA HIS A 391 20.74 11.29 25.77
C HIS A 391 20.30 12.48 26.64
N TRP A 392 20.44 12.40 27.96
CA TRP A 392 20.12 13.49 28.89
C TRP A 392 21.13 14.64 28.79
N GLU A 393 22.36 14.38 28.41
CA GLU A 393 23.38 15.40 28.24
C GLU A 393 23.01 16.40 27.15
N SER A 394 22.43 15.94 26.06
CA SER A 394 21.94 16.83 25.00
C SER A 394 20.70 17.61 25.41
N LEU A 395 19.84 17.04 26.28
CA LEU A 395 18.75 17.78 26.90
C LEU A 395 19.28 18.97 27.73
N LEU A 396 20.24 18.72 28.63
CA LEU A 396 20.83 19.76 29.46
C LEU A 396 21.50 20.86 28.61
N ASP A 397 22.29 20.45 27.59
CA ASP A 397 22.90 21.42 26.69
C ASP A 397 21.89 22.26 25.92
N GLY A 398 20.84 21.61 25.40
CA GLY A 398 19.74 22.28 24.68
C GLY A 398 18.94 23.25 25.56
N LEU A 399 18.87 23.00 26.85
CA LEU A 399 18.25 23.89 27.83
C LEU A 399 19.23 24.97 28.34
N GLY A 400 20.50 24.96 27.94
CA GLY A 400 21.51 25.88 28.38
C GLY A 400 22.00 25.66 29.80
N LEU A 401 21.99 24.37 30.23
CA LEU A 401 22.45 23.97 31.55
C LEU A 401 23.88 23.39 31.49
N ASP A 402 24.72 23.75 32.48
CA ASP A 402 25.97 23.10 32.77
C ASP A 402 25.76 22.10 33.90
N TYR A 403 26.51 21.03 33.90
CA TYR A 403 26.37 19.96 34.88
C TYR A 403 27.70 19.42 35.37
N SER A 404 27.74 19.01 36.62
CA SER A 404 28.75 18.21 37.26
C SER A 404 28.11 17.08 38.07
N LEU A 405 28.90 16.21 38.67
CA LEU A 405 28.35 15.15 39.56
C LEU A 405 27.65 15.74 40.81
N GLU A 406 27.95 16.97 41.17
CA GLU A 406 27.44 17.59 42.40
C GLU A 406 26.31 18.59 42.14
N GLU A 407 26.24 19.22 40.96
CA GLU A 407 25.33 20.31 40.73
C GLU A 407 24.99 20.49 39.24
N ILE A 408 23.73 20.88 38.97
CA ILE A 408 23.23 21.33 37.65
C ILE A 408 22.88 22.81 37.78
N VAL A 409 23.42 23.65 36.88
CA VAL A 409 23.28 25.11 36.96
C VAL A 409 22.97 25.72 35.60
N VAL A 410 22.22 26.82 35.57
CA VAL A 410 22.02 27.61 34.35
C VAL A 410 23.32 28.34 33.99
N ARG A 411 23.73 28.24 32.73
CA ARG A 411 24.84 29.03 32.18
C ARG A 411 24.59 30.53 32.40
N LYS A 412 25.64 31.25 32.80
CA LYS A 412 25.51 32.69 33.12
C LYS A 412 24.92 33.51 31.97
N GLU A 413 25.30 33.17 30.73
CA GLU A 413 24.83 33.81 29.49
C GLU A 413 23.39 33.50 29.17
N VAL A 414 22.89 32.36 29.62
CA VAL A 414 21.54 31.83 29.32
C VAL A 414 20.51 32.35 30.32
N LYS A 415 20.91 32.60 31.56
CA LYS A 415 20.00 33.04 32.62
C LYS A 415 19.12 34.26 32.27
N PRO A 416 19.63 35.34 31.62
CA PRO A 416 18.80 36.43 31.21
C PRO A 416 17.76 36.07 30.13
N ILE A 417 18.12 35.13 29.24
CA ILE A 417 17.27 34.68 28.13
C ILE A 417 16.07 33.90 28.68
N VAL A 418 16.31 32.98 29.58
CA VAL A 418 15.25 32.15 30.21
C VAL A 418 14.32 33.04 31.05
N SER A 419 14.89 33.99 31.81
CA SER A 419 14.10 34.97 32.59
C SER A 419 13.24 35.88 31.71
N ASP A 420 13.74 36.35 30.57
CA ASP A 420 12.97 37.15 29.62
C ASP A 420 11.79 36.35 29.04
N ILE A 421 12.03 35.10 28.65
CA ILE A 421 10.98 34.20 28.13
C ILE A 421 9.91 33.98 29.22
N ALA A 422 10.32 33.62 30.44
CA ALA A 422 9.40 33.44 31.55
C ALA A 422 8.56 34.71 31.82
N GLY A 423 9.18 35.89 31.76
CA GLY A 423 8.50 37.19 31.89
C GLY A 423 7.49 37.42 30.77
N ARG A 424 7.84 37.14 29.52
CA ARG A 424 6.93 37.30 28.38
C ARG A 424 5.76 36.31 28.47
N ILE A 425 6.01 35.07 28.85
CA ILE A 425 4.96 34.06 29.06
C ILE A 425 4.01 34.50 30.18
N SER A 426 4.53 34.99 31.32
CA SER A 426 3.70 35.47 32.43
C SER A 426 2.82 36.67 32.04
N ASN A 427 3.37 37.66 31.31
CA ASN A 427 2.59 38.80 30.83
C ASN A 427 1.50 38.35 29.84
N TYR A 428 1.81 37.45 28.96
CA TYR A 428 0.90 36.84 28.02
C TYR A 428 -0.25 36.07 28.69
N GLN A 429 0.03 35.26 29.72
CA GLN A 429 -0.99 34.60 30.51
C GLN A 429 -1.93 35.59 31.21
N LYS A 430 -1.40 36.69 31.71
CA LYS A 430 -2.19 37.79 32.33
C LYS A 430 -3.12 38.46 31.31
N GLU A 431 -2.65 38.69 30.08
CA GLU A 431 -3.47 39.28 29.02
C GLU A 431 -4.59 38.31 28.58
N ILE A 432 -4.32 37.01 28.52
CA ILE A 432 -5.36 35.99 28.25
C ILE A 432 -6.42 36.02 29.38
N GLN A 433 -5.99 35.94 30.63
CA GLN A 433 -6.93 35.94 31.77
C GLN A 433 -7.77 37.20 31.81
N ALA A 434 -7.19 38.36 31.47
CA ALA A 434 -7.91 39.62 31.39
C ALA A 434 -8.93 39.68 30.23
N THR A 435 -8.68 38.95 29.15
CA THR A 435 -9.50 38.99 27.94
C THR A 435 -10.61 37.90 27.93
N GLU A 436 -10.43 36.81 28.65
CA GLU A 436 -11.42 35.69 28.68
C GLU A 436 -12.71 36.00 29.43
N GLY A 437 -12.72 37.06 30.26
CA GLY A 437 -13.88 37.40 31.08
C GLY A 437 -15.10 37.95 30.34
N ASP A 438 -14.93 38.59 29.17
CA ASP A 438 -15.97 39.43 28.50
C ASP A 438 -16.20 39.14 27.01
N LEU A 439 -15.60 38.12 26.39
CA LEU A 439 -15.67 37.88 24.94
C LEU A 439 -16.65 36.75 24.57
N ASP A 440 -17.42 36.97 23.49
CA ASP A 440 -18.15 35.93 22.79
C ASP A 440 -17.19 34.96 22.04
N GLU A 441 -17.73 33.86 21.47
CA GLU A 441 -16.98 32.81 20.81
C GLU A 441 -16.14 33.34 19.62
N ALA A 442 -16.63 34.38 18.93
CA ALA A 442 -15.91 35.01 17.82
C ALA A 442 -14.77 35.89 18.32
N GLY A 443 -14.98 36.61 19.40
CA GLY A 443 -13.94 37.42 20.07
C GLY A 443 -12.84 36.56 20.69
N ARG A 444 -13.18 35.39 21.22
CA ARG A 444 -12.17 34.39 21.69
C ARG A 444 -11.36 33.81 20.53
N LEU A 445 -11.97 33.54 19.39
CA LEU A 445 -11.29 33.09 18.18
C LEU A 445 -10.34 34.11 17.62
N GLU A 446 -10.75 35.41 17.64
CA GLU A 446 -9.93 36.54 17.19
C GLU A 446 -8.77 36.84 18.17
N ALA A 447 -9.02 36.77 19.46
CA ALA A 447 -7.97 36.87 20.48
C ALA A 447 -6.97 35.73 20.36
N ARG A 448 -7.43 34.50 20.08
CA ARG A 448 -6.57 33.33 19.81
C ARG A 448 -5.77 33.50 18.50
N SER A 449 -6.34 34.08 17.46
CA SER A 449 -5.62 34.39 16.21
C SER A 449 -4.53 35.45 16.42
N ARG A 450 -4.77 36.46 17.29
CA ARG A 450 -3.74 37.42 17.70
C ARG A 450 -2.63 36.79 18.54
N LEU A 451 -2.91 35.67 19.21
CA LEU A 451 -1.96 34.85 19.94
C LEU A 451 -0.98 34.12 19.03
N ASP A 452 -1.45 33.64 17.88
CA ASP A 452 -0.60 33.09 16.82
C ASP A 452 0.29 34.19 16.18
N ASP A 453 -0.15 35.45 16.22
CA ASP A 453 0.63 36.61 15.75
C ASP A 453 1.68 37.11 16.77
N TYR A 454 1.51 36.84 18.05
CA TYR A 454 2.58 36.94 19.04
C TYR A 454 3.55 35.77 18.77
N GLN A 455 4.50 35.96 17.87
CA GLN A 455 5.59 35.04 17.56
C GLN A 455 6.43 34.84 18.82
N VAL A 456 5.91 34.02 19.72
CA VAL A 456 6.74 33.43 20.78
C VAL A 456 7.74 32.55 20.07
N GLU A 457 9.01 32.81 20.27
CA GLU A 457 10.12 32.04 19.72
C GLU A 457 9.85 30.55 19.90
N ARG A 458 10.01 29.75 18.86
CA ARG A 458 9.85 28.29 18.98
C ARG A 458 10.95 27.72 19.85
N SER A 459 10.68 26.64 20.59
CA SER A 459 11.66 26.04 21.48
C SER A 459 12.97 25.67 20.77
N LEU A 460 12.91 25.22 19.53
CA LEU A 460 14.09 24.98 18.69
C LEU A 460 14.93 26.25 18.46
N GLN A 461 14.28 27.40 18.29
CA GLN A 461 15.00 28.67 18.13
C GLN A 461 15.71 29.08 19.43
N LEU A 462 15.05 28.84 20.56
CA LEU A 462 15.65 29.03 21.86
C LEU A 462 16.87 28.14 22.04
N VAL A 463 16.76 26.84 21.77
CA VAL A 463 17.88 25.88 21.84
C VAL A 463 19.07 26.35 21.00
N ARG A 464 18.85 26.83 19.79
CA ARG A 464 19.91 27.39 18.92
C ARG A 464 20.59 28.63 19.49
N ARG A 465 19.97 29.32 20.43
CA ARG A 465 20.53 30.52 21.09
C ARG A 465 21.25 30.18 22.39
N VAL A 466 20.81 29.15 23.10
CA VAL A 466 21.32 28.83 24.44
C VAL A 466 22.34 27.72 24.46
N SER A 467 22.32 26.81 23.47
CA SER A 467 23.30 25.74 23.34
C SER A 467 24.69 26.26 22.94
N VAL A 468 25.71 25.59 23.39
CA VAL A 468 27.12 25.85 22.96
C VAL A 468 27.39 25.23 21.58
N LEU A 469 26.52 24.37 21.09
CA LEU A 469 26.71 23.64 19.83
C LEU A 469 26.23 24.46 18.63
N PRO A 470 26.94 24.43 17.51
CA PRO A 470 26.75 25.37 16.43
C PRO A 470 25.45 25.15 15.68
N ARG A 471 24.88 23.92 15.71
CA ARG A 471 23.77 23.59 14.83
C ARG A 471 22.79 22.55 15.39
N TRP A 472 21.53 22.94 15.48
CA TRP A 472 20.39 22.07 15.79
C TRP A 472 19.41 22.12 14.63
N GLU A 473 18.94 20.97 14.17
CA GLU A 473 17.99 20.87 13.07
C GLU A 473 16.61 20.44 13.55
N ASP A 474 15.59 20.68 12.73
CA ASP A 474 14.24 20.27 13.06
C ASP A 474 14.07 18.78 12.79
N SER A 475 13.98 18.00 13.86
CA SER A 475 13.78 16.55 13.78
C SER A 475 12.40 16.18 13.22
N ILE A 476 11.41 17.08 13.35
CA ILE A 476 10.02 16.79 12.95
C ILE A 476 9.37 18.04 12.35
N PRO A 477 9.75 18.44 11.15
CA PRO A 477 9.15 19.60 10.51
C PRO A 477 7.70 19.34 10.05
N CYS A 478 7.30 18.06 9.90
CA CYS A 478 5.96 17.66 9.48
C CYS A 478 5.62 16.23 9.93
N ARG A 479 4.38 16.03 10.34
CA ARG A 479 3.77 14.71 10.59
C ARG A 479 2.89 14.32 9.42
N ILE A 480 2.85 13.03 9.09
CA ILE A 480 2.06 12.48 7.98
C ILE A 480 0.88 11.69 8.51
N GLY A 481 -0.32 12.06 8.08
CA GLY A 481 -1.53 11.30 8.33
C GLY A 481 -1.60 10.05 7.45
N ALA A 482 -2.13 8.97 8.02
CA ALA A 482 -2.31 7.71 7.31
C ALA A 482 -3.52 6.93 7.83
N ARG A 483 -4.17 6.18 6.94
CA ARG A 483 -5.26 5.28 7.27
C ARG A 483 -5.21 4.00 6.44
N MET A 484 -5.85 2.94 6.93
CA MET A 484 -6.00 1.71 6.17
C MET A 484 -6.88 1.91 4.92
N GLY A 485 -6.42 1.45 3.78
CA GLY A 485 -7.17 1.38 2.54
C GLY A 485 -7.88 0.04 2.38
N ARG A 486 -7.20 -0.95 1.79
CA ARG A 486 -7.71 -2.31 1.59
C ARG A 486 -6.80 -3.31 2.28
N PRO A 487 -7.33 -4.41 2.85
CA PRO A 487 -6.49 -5.50 3.32
C PRO A 487 -5.76 -6.13 2.11
N GLU A 488 -4.63 -6.73 2.37
CA GLU A 488 -3.93 -7.57 1.41
C GLU A 488 -4.80 -8.75 0.98
N LYS A 489 -4.55 -9.30 -0.19
CA LYS A 489 -5.27 -10.47 -0.72
C LYS A 489 -4.29 -11.56 -1.12
N SER A 490 -4.68 -12.78 -0.79
CA SER A 490 -4.06 -13.99 -1.29
C SER A 490 -5.15 -15.07 -1.35
N GLY A 491 -5.51 -15.52 -2.54
CA GLY A 491 -6.57 -16.51 -2.70
C GLY A 491 -6.91 -16.88 -4.15
N ALA A 492 -7.46 -18.07 -4.34
CA ALA A 492 -7.89 -18.51 -5.65
C ALA A 492 -8.97 -17.58 -6.23
N ARG A 493 -8.83 -17.22 -7.51
CA ARG A 493 -9.82 -16.40 -8.21
C ARG A 493 -10.98 -17.25 -8.68
N GLU A 494 -12.03 -17.26 -7.92
CA GLU A 494 -13.20 -18.08 -8.17
C GLU A 494 -14.37 -17.29 -8.75
N MET A 495 -15.18 -17.99 -9.53
CA MET A 495 -16.49 -17.46 -9.91
C MET A 495 -17.45 -17.59 -8.72
N SER A 496 -18.39 -16.68 -8.57
CA SER A 496 -19.42 -16.76 -7.53
C SER A 496 -20.73 -17.32 -8.12
N PRO A 497 -21.12 -18.51 -7.65
CA PRO A 497 -20.40 -19.50 -6.85
C PRO A 497 -19.32 -20.25 -7.64
N LEU A 498 -18.36 -20.86 -6.94
CA LEU A 498 -17.28 -21.69 -7.48
C LEU A 498 -17.84 -22.75 -8.44
N VAL A 499 -17.17 -22.92 -9.59
CA VAL A 499 -17.47 -23.94 -10.59
C VAL A 499 -16.17 -24.58 -11.11
N HIS A 500 -16.30 -25.82 -11.59
CA HIS A 500 -15.20 -26.61 -12.20
C HIS A 500 -15.35 -26.68 -13.72
N SER A 501 -16.58 -26.55 -14.24
CA SER A 501 -16.86 -26.67 -15.66
C SER A 501 -17.67 -25.52 -16.22
N LEU A 502 -17.27 -25.03 -17.40
CA LEU A 502 -18.00 -24.05 -18.19
C LEU A 502 -19.00 -24.72 -19.17
N PHE A 503 -19.46 -25.92 -18.84
CA PHE A 503 -20.56 -26.58 -19.52
C PHE A 503 -21.90 -26.20 -18.87
N PRO A 504 -22.88 -25.64 -19.60
CA PRO A 504 -24.13 -25.17 -19.02
C PRO A 504 -25.06 -26.31 -18.64
N ILE A 505 -25.56 -26.30 -17.39
CA ILE A 505 -26.52 -27.30 -16.89
C ILE A 505 -27.89 -26.70 -16.55
N GLY A 506 -28.10 -25.42 -16.78
CA GLY A 506 -29.36 -24.73 -16.44
C GLY A 506 -29.65 -24.76 -14.93
N GLU A 507 -30.91 -24.89 -14.59
CA GLU A 507 -31.36 -25.03 -13.19
C GLU A 507 -31.40 -26.52 -12.73
N ASN A 508 -30.84 -27.43 -13.51
CA ASN A 508 -30.99 -28.88 -13.26
C ASN A 508 -30.03 -29.42 -12.19
N GLY A 509 -28.97 -28.66 -11.85
CA GLY A 509 -27.97 -29.01 -10.85
C GLY A 509 -28.31 -28.64 -9.39
N GLY A 510 -29.51 -28.13 -9.16
CA GLY A 510 -29.95 -27.67 -7.84
C GLY A 510 -29.19 -26.39 -7.37
N PRO A 511 -29.34 -26.01 -6.08
CA PRO A 511 -28.67 -24.83 -5.51
C PRO A 511 -27.13 -24.92 -5.62
N GLN A 512 -26.57 -26.09 -5.46
CA GLN A 512 -25.12 -26.36 -5.53
C GLN A 512 -24.58 -26.50 -6.97
N ARG A 513 -25.41 -26.40 -7.99
CA ARG A 513 -25.03 -26.55 -9.42
C ARG A 513 -24.26 -27.84 -9.74
N LEU A 514 -24.65 -28.95 -9.11
CA LEU A 514 -23.97 -30.24 -9.28
C LEU A 514 -24.26 -30.90 -10.62
N VAL A 515 -23.22 -31.30 -11.33
CA VAL A 515 -23.31 -32.04 -12.59
C VAL A 515 -23.95 -33.41 -12.35
N SER A 516 -23.67 -34.07 -11.22
CA SER A 516 -24.27 -35.33 -10.81
C SER A 516 -25.79 -35.28 -10.62
N GLU A 517 -26.32 -34.19 -10.08
CA GLU A 517 -27.78 -33.99 -9.95
C GLU A 517 -28.45 -33.72 -11.31
N ALA A 518 -27.77 -32.92 -12.15
CA ALA A 518 -28.25 -32.63 -13.49
C ALA A 518 -28.27 -33.91 -14.36
N SER A 519 -27.29 -34.80 -14.22
CA SER A 519 -27.19 -36.06 -14.99
C SER A 519 -28.29 -37.06 -14.64
N LYS A 520 -28.77 -37.11 -13.40
CA LYS A 520 -29.90 -37.97 -12.99
C LYS A 520 -31.20 -37.72 -13.75
N ARG A 521 -31.33 -36.54 -14.33
CA ARG A 521 -32.49 -36.16 -15.16
C ARG A 521 -32.40 -36.69 -16.60
N GLY A 522 -31.29 -37.32 -16.99
CA GLY A 522 -31.01 -37.81 -18.32
C GLY A 522 -30.82 -36.68 -19.32
N SER A 523 -31.93 -36.22 -19.91
CA SER A 523 -31.91 -35.13 -20.88
C SER A 523 -32.28 -33.79 -20.22
N ILE A 524 -31.44 -32.77 -20.44
CA ILE A 524 -31.63 -31.42 -19.94
C ILE A 524 -31.79 -30.41 -21.10
N ARG A 525 -32.52 -29.34 -20.90
CA ARG A 525 -32.65 -28.27 -21.90
C ARG A 525 -31.81 -27.06 -21.49
N VAL A 526 -30.79 -26.77 -22.29
CA VAL A 526 -29.83 -25.67 -22.05
C VAL A 526 -29.67 -24.80 -23.29
N VAL A 527 -29.22 -23.55 -23.09
CA VAL A 527 -28.94 -22.65 -24.21
C VAL A 527 -27.47 -22.90 -24.63
N VAL A 528 -27.35 -23.58 -25.79
CA VAL A 528 -26.04 -23.80 -26.45
C VAL A 528 -26.19 -23.39 -27.91
N GLY A 529 -25.13 -22.84 -28.48
CA GLY A 529 -25.07 -22.45 -29.87
C GLY A 529 -25.11 -23.71 -30.75
N PRO A 530 -25.85 -23.71 -31.88
CA PRO A 530 -25.86 -24.81 -32.81
C PRO A 530 -24.50 -24.91 -33.51
N ARG A 531 -23.95 -26.13 -33.55
CA ARG A 531 -22.75 -26.48 -34.27
C ARG A 531 -23.05 -27.64 -35.21
N ILE A 532 -22.40 -27.70 -36.35
CA ILE A 532 -22.56 -28.75 -37.37
C ILE A 532 -21.25 -29.48 -37.52
N CYS A 533 -21.31 -30.79 -37.48
CA CYS A 533 -20.16 -31.65 -37.73
C CYS A 533 -19.72 -31.56 -39.18
N GLN A 534 -18.42 -31.37 -39.42
CA GLN A 534 -17.85 -31.33 -40.76
C GLN A 534 -17.79 -32.73 -41.43
N LYS A 535 -17.87 -33.82 -40.62
CA LYS A 535 -17.79 -35.20 -41.13
C LYS A 535 -19.15 -35.83 -41.39
N CYS A 536 -20.11 -35.74 -40.47
CA CYS A 536 -21.42 -36.36 -40.56
C CYS A 536 -22.56 -35.37 -40.74
N GLU A 537 -22.28 -34.08 -40.82
CA GLU A 537 -23.23 -32.95 -41.02
C GLU A 537 -24.34 -32.85 -39.98
N LYS A 538 -24.29 -33.63 -38.90
CA LYS A 538 -25.30 -33.56 -37.84
C LYS A 538 -25.01 -32.44 -36.83
N GLU A 539 -26.07 -31.90 -36.25
CA GLU A 539 -25.97 -30.91 -35.18
C GLU A 539 -25.40 -31.53 -33.89
N SER A 540 -24.44 -30.88 -33.29
CA SER A 540 -23.81 -31.27 -32.03
C SER A 540 -23.67 -30.05 -31.14
N PRO A 541 -23.91 -30.16 -29.81
CA PRO A 541 -23.64 -29.08 -28.89
C PRO A 541 -22.14 -28.94 -28.54
N HIS A 542 -21.29 -29.83 -29.03
CA HIS A 542 -19.88 -29.94 -28.67
C HIS A 542 -18.94 -29.56 -29.82
N VAL A 543 -17.72 -29.18 -29.49
CA VAL A 543 -16.65 -28.87 -30.45
C VAL A 543 -16.23 -30.12 -31.26
N THR A 544 -16.37 -31.31 -30.67
CA THR A 544 -16.18 -32.61 -31.33
C THR A 544 -17.52 -33.32 -31.44
N CYS A 545 -17.80 -33.95 -32.54
CA CYS A 545 -19.05 -34.64 -32.76
C CYS A 545 -19.05 -36.01 -32.03
N HIS A 546 -20.05 -36.19 -31.20
CA HIS A 546 -20.28 -37.47 -30.48
C HIS A 546 -21.48 -38.27 -31.05
N HIS A 547 -21.84 -37.94 -32.26
CA HIS A 547 -22.90 -38.72 -32.94
C HIS A 547 -22.35 -40.12 -33.27
N ARG A 548 -23.11 -41.14 -32.92
CA ARG A 548 -22.86 -42.52 -33.34
C ARG A 548 -23.65 -42.78 -34.63
N PRO A 549 -22.96 -43.12 -35.72
CA PRO A 549 -23.65 -43.45 -36.98
C PRO A 549 -24.57 -44.64 -36.82
N ASP A 550 -24.10 -45.66 -36.06
CA ASP A 550 -24.87 -46.84 -35.69
C ASP A 550 -25.02 -46.89 -34.15
N PRO A 551 -26.26 -47.08 -33.63
CA PRO A 551 -26.48 -47.23 -32.19
C PRO A 551 -25.75 -48.44 -31.55
N GLU A 552 -25.47 -49.48 -32.32
CA GLU A 552 -24.84 -50.72 -31.88
C GLU A 552 -23.31 -50.68 -31.94
N GLU A 553 -22.72 -49.74 -32.69
CA GLU A 553 -21.30 -49.53 -32.76
C GLU A 553 -20.78 -48.57 -31.65
N PRO A 554 -19.67 -48.92 -30.98
CA PRO A 554 -19.10 -48.07 -29.94
C PRO A 554 -18.41 -46.82 -30.48
N MET A 555 -18.21 -46.69 -31.79
CA MET A 555 -17.43 -45.64 -32.40
C MET A 555 -18.24 -44.33 -32.62
N GLU A 556 -17.79 -43.28 -31.98
CA GLU A 556 -18.31 -41.94 -32.21
C GLU A 556 -17.73 -41.34 -33.50
N CYS A 557 -18.48 -40.45 -34.16
CA CYS A 557 -18.07 -39.78 -35.40
C CYS A 557 -16.71 -39.04 -35.26
N GLY A 558 -16.41 -38.44 -34.09
CA GLY A 558 -15.14 -37.76 -33.81
C GLY A 558 -14.85 -36.55 -34.69
N GLY A 559 -15.74 -36.21 -35.60
CA GLY A 559 -15.55 -35.06 -36.51
C GLY A 559 -15.53 -33.73 -35.82
N LYS A 560 -14.70 -32.79 -36.29
CA LYS A 560 -14.68 -31.39 -35.83
C LYS A 560 -16.01 -30.71 -36.16
N THR A 561 -16.56 -29.98 -35.23
CA THR A 561 -17.78 -29.20 -35.43
C THR A 561 -17.45 -27.71 -35.61
N VAL A 562 -18.19 -27.04 -36.47
CA VAL A 562 -18.13 -25.60 -36.69
C VAL A 562 -19.45 -24.93 -36.29
N SER A 563 -19.42 -23.68 -35.93
CA SER A 563 -20.65 -22.91 -35.66
C SER A 563 -21.57 -22.95 -36.88
N ALA A 564 -22.81 -23.34 -36.69
CA ALA A 564 -23.78 -23.38 -37.77
C ALA A 564 -23.97 -21.98 -38.37
N PRO A 565 -24.00 -21.82 -39.72
CA PRO A 565 -24.22 -20.52 -40.34
C PRO A 565 -25.57 -19.95 -39.88
N ARG A 566 -25.60 -18.64 -39.61
CA ARG A 566 -26.84 -17.93 -39.24
C ARG A 566 -27.86 -18.14 -40.34
N ARG A 567 -28.89 -18.92 -40.10
CA ARG A 567 -30.03 -19.05 -41.04
C ARG A 567 -30.65 -17.67 -41.20
N LYS A 568 -30.94 -17.27 -42.44
CA LYS A 568 -31.52 -15.96 -42.83
C LYS A 568 -32.90 -15.63 -42.18
N ARG A 569 -33.47 -16.52 -41.37
CA ARG A 569 -34.68 -16.29 -40.57
C ARG A 569 -34.39 -16.56 -39.10
N GLY A 570 -34.26 -15.49 -38.39
CA GLY A 570 -34.06 -15.32 -36.98
C GLY A 570 -34.38 -16.51 -36.07
N ARG A 571 -33.33 -17.30 -35.69
CA ARG A 571 -33.37 -18.05 -34.42
C ARG A 571 -33.41 -17.00 -33.29
N ARG A 572 -34.45 -17.04 -32.47
CA ARG A 572 -34.61 -16.15 -31.33
C ARG A 572 -33.44 -16.39 -30.38
N LYS A 573 -32.75 -15.35 -29.95
CA LYS A 573 -31.80 -15.37 -28.83
C LYS A 573 -32.45 -16.17 -27.68
N GLY A 574 -31.85 -17.31 -27.26
CA GLY A 574 -32.31 -18.09 -26.11
C GLY A 574 -33.03 -19.39 -26.42
N GLU A 575 -32.97 -19.94 -27.67
CA GLU A 575 -33.51 -21.24 -27.95
C GLU A 575 -32.77 -22.34 -27.17
N ARG A 576 -33.51 -23.18 -26.44
CA ARG A 576 -32.96 -24.26 -25.60
C ARG A 576 -32.80 -25.55 -26.39
N THR A 577 -31.60 -26.08 -26.41
CA THR A 577 -31.28 -27.38 -27.03
C THR A 577 -31.39 -28.49 -25.97
N ALA A 578 -31.97 -29.63 -26.35
CA ALA A 578 -31.99 -30.82 -25.50
C ALA A 578 -30.63 -31.52 -25.57
N VAL A 579 -30.02 -31.77 -24.41
CA VAL A 579 -28.71 -32.43 -24.29
C VAL A 579 -28.87 -33.61 -23.33
N ASN A 580 -28.54 -34.82 -23.79
CA ASN A 580 -28.51 -36.00 -22.91
C ASN A 580 -27.19 -35.99 -22.07
N LEU A 581 -27.24 -35.33 -20.91
CA LEU A 581 -26.10 -35.14 -20.07
C LEU A 581 -25.58 -36.48 -19.48
N GLY A 582 -26.46 -37.38 -19.10
CA GLY A 582 -26.09 -38.66 -18.53
C GLY A 582 -25.23 -39.51 -19.48
N SER A 583 -25.66 -39.63 -20.74
CA SER A 583 -24.90 -40.36 -21.77
C SER A 583 -23.56 -39.71 -22.08
N ILE A 584 -23.53 -38.41 -22.16
CA ILE A 584 -22.29 -37.65 -22.42
C ILE A 584 -21.29 -37.86 -21.29
N ILE A 585 -21.71 -37.77 -20.04
CA ILE A 585 -20.85 -37.96 -18.87
C ILE A 585 -20.25 -39.37 -18.89
N GLU A 586 -21.06 -40.40 -19.16
CA GLU A 586 -20.58 -41.79 -19.19
C GLU A 586 -19.56 -42.00 -20.31
N THR A 587 -19.82 -41.49 -21.49
CA THR A 587 -18.86 -41.55 -22.61
C THR A 587 -17.54 -40.87 -22.25
N LYS A 588 -17.61 -39.66 -21.62
CA LYS A 588 -16.42 -38.93 -21.23
C LYS A 588 -15.65 -39.61 -20.09
N ARG A 589 -16.34 -40.19 -19.13
CA ARG A 589 -15.75 -40.99 -18.06
C ARG A 589 -14.88 -42.14 -18.62
N ARG A 590 -15.44 -42.92 -19.58
CA ARG A 590 -14.71 -44.00 -20.23
C ARG A 590 -13.49 -43.50 -21.01
N LYS A 591 -13.66 -42.40 -21.75
CA LYS A 591 -12.56 -41.81 -22.52
C LYS A 591 -11.39 -41.37 -21.62
N LEU A 592 -11.70 -40.85 -20.45
CA LEU A 592 -10.70 -40.41 -19.46
C LEU A 592 -10.10 -41.58 -18.64
N GLY A 593 -10.58 -42.82 -18.83
CA GLY A 593 -10.14 -43.97 -18.05
C GLY A 593 -10.46 -43.90 -16.57
N LEU A 594 -11.58 -43.21 -16.20
CA LEU A 594 -11.96 -43.05 -14.81
C LEU A 594 -12.98 -44.10 -14.37
N ASP A 595 -12.79 -44.68 -13.20
CA ASP A 595 -13.77 -45.62 -12.61
C ASP A 595 -15.03 -44.92 -12.16
N ARG A 596 -14.89 -43.73 -11.57
CA ARG A 596 -16.00 -42.89 -11.08
C ARG A 596 -15.74 -41.41 -11.33
N ILE A 597 -16.81 -40.67 -11.53
CA ILE A 597 -16.75 -39.20 -11.60
C ILE A 597 -16.95 -38.59 -10.19
N PRO A 598 -16.17 -37.61 -9.77
CA PRO A 598 -16.38 -36.94 -8.50
C PRO A 598 -17.80 -36.36 -8.37
N LYS A 599 -18.47 -36.62 -7.24
CA LYS A 599 -19.84 -36.19 -7.00
C LYS A 599 -19.99 -34.67 -6.87
N LYS A 600 -18.91 -33.99 -6.50
CA LYS A 600 -18.86 -32.55 -6.18
C LYS A 600 -18.59 -31.63 -7.36
N ILE A 601 -18.58 -32.15 -8.61
CA ILE A 601 -18.34 -31.32 -9.80
C ILE A 601 -19.48 -30.31 -9.93
N LYS A 602 -19.14 -29.01 -9.95
CA LYS A 602 -20.08 -27.89 -10.15
C LYS A 602 -19.91 -27.30 -11.55
N ALA A 603 -21.02 -26.87 -12.17
CA ALA A 603 -21.01 -26.30 -13.51
C ALA A 603 -21.82 -25.00 -13.58
N VAL A 604 -21.67 -24.23 -14.66
CA VAL A 604 -22.37 -22.98 -14.87
C VAL A 604 -23.84 -23.21 -15.21
N LYS A 605 -24.72 -22.25 -14.87
CA LYS A 605 -26.12 -22.29 -15.27
C LYS A 605 -26.30 -22.00 -16.76
N GLY A 606 -25.50 -21.10 -17.31
CA GLY A 606 -25.57 -20.70 -18.72
C GLY A 606 -24.26 -20.07 -19.17
N LEU A 607 -24.11 -19.90 -20.48
CA LEU A 607 -22.95 -19.27 -21.08
C LEU A 607 -23.21 -17.79 -21.37
N VAL A 608 -22.17 -16.97 -21.22
CA VAL A 608 -22.22 -15.50 -21.45
C VAL A 608 -21.80 -15.09 -22.85
N SER A 609 -21.17 -15.99 -23.62
CA SER A 609 -20.74 -15.71 -24.98
C SER A 609 -21.93 -15.60 -25.94
N GLU A 610 -21.78 -14.84 -27.01
CA GLU A 610 -22.80 -14.77 -28.07
C GLU A 610 -22.92 -16.08 -28.86
N GLU A 611 -21.84 -16.81 -28.97
CA GLU A 611 -21.77 -18.11 -29.66
C GLU A 611 -22.38 -19.25 -28.87
N GLN A 612 -22.51 -19.09 -27.55
CA GLN A 612 -23.00 -20.10 -26.62
C GLN A 612 -22.25 -21.46 -26.74
N SER A 613 -20.94 -21.37 -27.02
CA SER A 613 -20.07 -22.55 -27.15
C SER A 613 -19.69 -23.07 -25.78
N PRO A 614 -20.05 -24.32 -25.41
CA PRO A 614 -19.63 -24.88 -24.12
C PRO A 614 -18.18 -25.33 -24.17
N GLU A 615 -17.52 -25.30 -22.99
CA GLU A 615 -16.24 -25.98 -22.80
C GLU A 615 -16.42 -27.49 -22.89
N GLN A 616 -15.35 -28.21 -23.22
CA GLN A 616 -15.36 -29.67 -23.19
C GLN A 616 -15.51 -30.16 -21.74
N LEU A 617 -16.47 -31.07 -21.51
CA LEU A 617 -16.85 -31.52 -20.17
C LEU A 617 -15.70 -32.28 -19.48
N GLU A 618 -14.81 -32.92 -20.24
CA GLU A 618 -13.61 -33.59 -19.77
C GLU A 618 -12.73 -32.70 -18.91
N LYS A 619 -12.52 -31.43 -19.34
CA LYS A 619 -11.75 -30.44 -18.58
C LYS A 619 -12.37 -30.18 -17.22
N GLY A 620 -13.70 -30.03 -17.18
CA GLY A 620 -14.42 -29.80 -15.93
C GLY A 620 -14.40 -31.03 -14.99
N ILE A 621 -14.40 -32.25 -15.56
CA ILE A 621 -14.28 -33.48 -14.79
C ILE A 621 -12.89 -33.60 -14.15
N LEU A 622 -11.83 -33.32 -14.91
CA LEU A 622 -10.45 -33.35 -14.39
C LEU A 622 -10.19 -32.26 -13.37
N ARG A 623 -10.69 -31.03 -13.59
CA ARG A 623 -10.61 -29.98 -12.55
C ARG A 623 -11.31 -30.40 -11.27
N GLY A 624 -12.51 -30.98 -11.39
CA GLY A 624 -13.24 -31.52 -10.24
C GLY A 624 -12.54 -32.68 -9.51
N LEU A 625 -11.68 -33.44 -10.19
CA LEU A 625 -10.84 -34.46 -9.61
C LEU A 625 -9.73 -33.88 -8.73
N HIS A 626 -9.09 -32.83 -9.22
CA HIS A 626 -7.98 -32.13 -8.52
C HIS A 626 -8.44 -30.96 -7.64
N GLY A 627 -9.74 -30.68 -7.53
CA GLY A 627 -10.26 -29.58 -6.71
C GLY A 627 -10.00 -28.19 -7.29
N VAL A 628 -9.67 -28.11 -8.58
CA VAL A 628 -9.32 -26.84 -9.25
C VAL A 628 -10.58 -26.12 -9.73
N SER A 629 -10.75 -24.84 -9.35
CA SER A 629 -11.82 -23.98 -9.85
C SER A 629 -11.47 -23.38 -11.21
N VAL A 630 -12.49 -23.04 -12.01
CA VAL A 630 -12.31 -22.41 -13.32
C VAL A 630 -12.84 -20.98 -13.32
N PHE A 631 -12.06 -20.07 -13.91
CA PHE A 631 -12.51 -18.72 -14.19
C PHE A 631 -13.29 -18.67 -15.51
N ARG A 632 -13.99 -17.56 -15.77
CA ARG A 632 -14.91 -17.41 -16.91
C ARG A 632 -14.29 -17.58 -18.30
N ASP A 633 -12.97 -17.51 -18.41
CA ASP A 633 -12.21 -17.68 -19.66
C ASP A 633 -11.61 -19.09 -19.85
N GLY A 634 -11.82 -19.99 -18.90
CA GLY A 634 -11.35 -21.36 -18.93
C GLY A 634 -10.06 -21.60 -18.15
N THR A 635 -9.39 -20.56 -17.63
CA THR A 635 -8.15 -20.69 -16.86
C THR A 635 -8.40 -20.83 -15.37
N SER A 636 -7.40 -21.33 -14.64
CA SER A 636 -7.33 -21.37 -13.18
C SER A 636 -6.33 -20.33 -12.69
N ARG A 637 -6.69 -19.55 -11.69
CA ARG A 637 -5.90 -18.39 -11.24
C ARG A 637 -5.84 -18.27 -9.74
N PHE A 638 -4.76 -17.67 -9.27
CA PHE A 638 -4.61 -17.27 -7.88
C PHE A 638 -4.30 -15.76 -7.84
N ASP A 639 -5.07 -15.01 -7.03
CA ASP A 639 -4.89 -13.57 -6.88
C ASP A 639 -4.04 -13.27 -5.65
N MET A 640 -3.11 -12.32 -5.79
CA MET A 640 -2.25 -11.82 -4.72
C MET A 640 -2.13 -10.31 -4.80
N SER A 641 -1.93 -9.66 -3.65
CA SER A 641 -1.54 -8.25 -3.64
C SER A 641 -0.15 -8.08 -4.21
N ASP A 642 0.01 -7.10 -5.08
CA ASP A 642 1.30 -6.78 -5.70
C ASP A 642 2.17 -5.99 -4.76
N VAL A 643 3.42 -6.43 -4.62
CA VAL A 643 4.45 -5.72 -3.86
C VAL A 643 5.75 -5.68 -4.67
N PRO A 644 6.38 -4.51 -4.82
CA PRO A 644 7.62 -4.41 -5.57
C PRO A 644 8.80 -4.94 -4.74
N VAL A 645 9.77 -5.53 -5.42
CA VAL A 645 11.06 -5.86 -4.84
C VAL A 645 12.14 -5.79 -5.90
N THR A 646 13.30 -5.24 -5.57
CA THR A 646 14.43 -5.17 -6.49
C THR A 646 15.56 -6.11 -6.09
N HIS A 647 15.66 -6.44 -4.80
CA HIS A 647 16.71 -7.28 -4.25
C HIS A 647 16.15 -8.21 -3.18
N PHE A 648 16.68 -9.42 -3.12
CA PHE A 648 16.25 -10.45 -2.16
C PHE A 648 17.43 -11.31 -1.70
N ARG A 649 17.25 -12.05 -0.62
CA ARG A 649 18.19 -13.09 -0.16
C ARG A 649 17.62 -14.47 -0.49
N PRO A 650 18.43 -15.48 -0.83
CA PRO A 650 17.97 -16.86 -1.01
C PRO A 650 17.16 -17.38 0.19
N SER A 651 17.58 -17.03 1.42
CA SER A 651 16.86 -17.39 2.65
C SER A 651 15.44 -16.82 2.74
N GLU A 652 15.17 -15.65 2.14
CA GLU A 652 13.86 -14.98 2.16
C GLU A 652 12.86 -15.61 1.18
N VAL A 653 13.36 -16.36 0.18
CA VAL A 653 12.50 -16.93 -0.89
C VAL A 653 12.42 -18.45 -0.85
N LYS A 654 12.82 -19.08 0.24
CA LYS A 654 12.76 -20.53 0.46
C LYS A 654 13.40 -21.36 -0.68
N THR A 655 14.37 -20.78 -1.40
CA THR A 655 15.09 -21.42 -2.50
C THR A 655 16.58 -21.34 -2.21
N SER A 656 17.27 -22.48 -2.17
CA SER A 656 18.69 -22.51 -1.86
C SER A 656 19.52 -21.75 -2.88
N TRP A 657 20.62 -21.15 -2.43
CA TRP A 657 21.55 -20.44 -3.32
C TRP A 657 22.02 -21.31 -4.49
N LYS A 658 22.20 -22.63 -4.29
CA LYS A 658 22.59 -23.56 -5.36
C LYS A 658 21.53 -23.62 -6.47
N ARG A 659 20.25 -23.74 -6.10
CA ARG A 659 19.14 -23.73 -7.05
C ARG A 659 19.05 -22.39 -7.80
N LEU A 660 19.29 -21.28 -7.12
CA LEU A 660 19.31 -19.96 -7.75
C LEU A 660 20.48 -19.82 -8.74
N VAL A 661 21.65 -20.43 -8.46
CA VAL A 661 22.76 -20.48 -9.45
C VAL A 661 22.32 -21.23 -10.73
N GLU A 662 21.59 -22.34 -10.60
CA GLU A 662 21.02 -23.04 -11.76
C GLU A 662 20.02 -22.19 -12.55
N LEU A 663 19.30 -21.30 -11.87
CA LEU A 663 18.37 -20.36 -12.47
C LEU A 663 19.06 -19.12 -13.07
N GLY A 664 20.38 -18.99 -12.92
CA GLY A 664 21.18 -17.91 -13.52
C GLY A 664 21.63 -16.81 -12.58
N TYR A 665 21.39 -16.92 -11.27
CA TYR A 665 21.89 -15.99 -10.26
C TYR A 665 23.29 -16.42 -9.80
N THR A 666 24.32 -15.98 -10.49
CA THR A 666 25.70 -16.43 -10.28
C THR A 666 26.50 -15.53 -9.33
N HIS A 667 26.11 -14.28 -9.20
CA HIS A 667 26.79 -13.27 -8.38
C HIS A 667 25.78 -12.49 -7.56
N ASP A 668 26.21 -12.00 -6.42
CA ASP A 668 25.43 -11.05 -5.63
C ASP A 668 25.50 -9.62 -6.22
N PHE A 669 24.78 -8.69 -5.60
CA PHE A 669 24.71 -7.32 -6.08
C PHE A 669 26.05 -6.56 -6.00
N THR A 670 27.05 -7.08 -5.25
CA THR A 670 28.41 -6.53 -5.16
C THR A 670 29.33 -7.07 -6.26
N GLY A 671 28.87 -8.09 -7.00
CA GLY A 671 29.67 -8.80 -7.99
C GLY A 671 30.47 -9.98 -7.44
N GLU A 672 30.31 -10.31 -6.15
CA GLU A 672 30.89 -11.49 -5.55
C GLU A 672 30.12 -12.76 -5.97
N PRO A 673 30.83 -13.88 -6.21
CA PRO A 673 30.16 -15.14 -6.53
C PRO A 673 29.18 -15.57 -5.45
N LEU A 674 28.01 -16.05 -5.88
CA LEU A 674 26.98 -16.55 -4.96
C LEU A 674 27.42 -17.87 -4.31
N ARG A 675 27.55 -17.85 -2.97
CA ARG A 675 28.04 -18.99 -2.18
C ARG A 675 27.24 -19.27 -0.91
N GLY A 676 26.24 -18.41 -0.60
CA GLY A 676 25.47 -18.51 0.64
C GLY A 676 24.08 -17.90 0.55
N ASP A 677 23.21 -18.35 1.45
CA ASP A 677 21.79 -17.95 1.45
C ASP A 677 21.54 -16.53 2.01
N GLN A 678 22.56 -15.86 2.55
CA GLN A 678 22.46 -14.50 3.11
C GLN A 678 22.93 -13.40 2.14
N GLN A 679 23.56 -13.76 1.02
CA GLN A 679 23.96 -12.79 0.02
C GLN A 679 22.75 -12.16 -0.66
N ILE A 680 22.83 -10.86 -0.93
CA ILE A 680 21.72 -10.12 -1.56
C ILE A 680 21.86 -10.21 -3.09
N LEU A 681 20.81 -10.63 -3.75
CA LEU A 681 20.75 -10.79 -5.20
C LEU A 681 19.84 -9.73 -5.83
N GLU A 682 20.19 -9.24 -7.01
CA GLU A 682 19.30 -8.43 -7.83
C GLU A 682 18.23 -9.30 -8.48
N LEU A 683 16.95 -8.95 -8.29
CA LEU A 683 15.84 -9.66 -8.93
C LEU A 683 15.80 -9.37 -10.43
N LEU A 684 15.75 -10.41 -11.24
CA LEU A 684 15.56 -10.26 -12.68
C LEU A 684 14.14 -9.75 -13.01
N PRO A 685 13.96 -8.87 -14.01
CA PRO A 685 12.69 -8.19 -14.26
C PRO A 685 11.47 -9.09 -14.49
N GLN A 686 11.64 -10.31 -14.95
CA GLN A 686 10.53 -11.26 -15.18
C GLN A 686 10.54 -12.45 -14.22
N ASP A 687 11.24 -12.34 -13.09
CA ASP A 687 11.17 -13.32 -12.02
C ASP A 687 10.12 -12.90 -10.98
N PHE A 688 9.44 -13.90 -10.41
CA PHE A 688 8.30 -13.71 -9.54
C PHE A 688 8.40 -14.60 -8.29
N ILE A 689 8.02 -14.04 -7.15
CA ILE A 689 8.04 -14.72 -5.85
C ILE A 689 6.59 -14.71 -5.31
N PRO A 690 5.81 -15.78 -5.56
CA PRO A 690 4.44 -15.89 -5.05
C PRO A 690 4.39 -16.16 -3.54
N SER A 691 3.23 -15.85 -2.95
CA SER A 691 2.89 -16.28 -1.59
C SER A 691 2.85 -17.80 -1.49
N SER A 692 3.37 -18.38 -0.40
CA SER A 692 3.27 -19.80 -0.08
C SER A 692 1.81 -20.27 0.06
N LEU A 693 0.87 -19.36 0.33
CA LEU A 693 -0.57 -19.65 0.30
C LEU A 693 -1.11 -20.07 -1.08
N ALA A 694 -0.38 -19.76 -2.15
CA ALA A 694 -0.74 -20.19 -3.51
C ALA A 694 -0.31 -21.64 -3.82
N SER A 695 0.49 -22.26 -2.97
CA SER A 695 1.14 -23.55 -3.21
C SER A 695 0.18 -24.67 -3.59
N ASP A 696 -0.80 -24.93 -2.75
CA ASP A 696 -1.77 -26.02 -2.96
C ASP A 696 -2.59 -25.82 -4.25
N HIS A 697 -2.93 -24.56 -4.53
CA HIS A 697 -3.66 -24.20 -5.74
C HIS A 697 -2.82 -24.45 -7.01
N LEU A 698 -1.55 -24.03 -7.00
CA LEU A 698 -0.66 -24.20 -8.14
C LEU A 698 -0.26 -25.67 -8.32
N LEU A 699 0.02 -26.42 -7.25
CA LEU A 699 0.27 -27.87 -7.30
C LEU A 699 -0.93 -28.62 -7.86
N SER A 700 -2.14 -28.32 -7.37
CA SER A 700 -3.37 -28.92 -7.90
C SER A 700 -3.60 -28.58 -9.37
N THR A 701 -3.24 -27.35 -9.78
CA THR A 701 -3.32 -26.92 -11.17
C THR A 701 -2.31 -27.65 -12.05
N CYS A 702 -1.07 -27.86 -11.59
CA CYS A 702 -0.06 -28.66 -12.28
C CYS A 702 -0.53 -30.10 -12.48
N ALA A 703 -1.00 -30.76 -11.41
CA ALA A 703 -1.54 -32.11 -11.47
C ALA A 703 -2.76 -32.24 -12.42
N PHE A 704 -3.65 -31.22 -12.40
CA PHE A 704 -4.76 -31.14 -13.36
C PHE A 704 -4.26 -31.04 -14.80
N VAL A 705 -3.26 -30.21 -15.08
CA VAL A 705 -2.69 -30.02 -16.41
C VAL A 705 -2.00 -31.30 -16.89
N ASP A 706 -1.26 -31.97 -16.03
CA ASP A 706 -0.62 -33.24 -16.37
C ASP A 706 -1.64 -34.34 -16.70
N ASP A 707 -2.68 -34.50 -15.89
CA ASP A 707 -3.80 -35.38 -16.20
C ASP A 707 -4.54 -34.98 -17.50
N LEU A 708 -4.65 -33.69 -17.78
CA LEU A 708 -5.24 -33.19 -19.02
C LEU A 708 -4.38 -33.56 -20.24
N LEU A 709 -3.06 -33.45 -20.14
CA LEU A 709 -2.13 -33.84 -21.20
C LEU A 709 -2.22 -35.36 -21.45
N VAL A 710 -2.10 -36.16 -20.39
CA VAL A 710 -2.07 -37.63 -20.50
C VAL A 710 -3.42 -38.17 -20.92
N ARG A 711 -4.50 -37.90 -20.19
CA ARG A 711 -5.81 -38.58 -20.37
C ARG A 711 -6.64 -37.99 -21.47
N PHE A 712 -6.48 -36.70 -21.79
CA PHE A 712 -7.33 -36.02 -22.78
C PHE A 712 -6.61 -35.82 -24.12
N TYR A 713 -5.34 -35.36 -24.09
CA TYR A 713 -4.55 -35.11 -25.29
C TYR A 713 -3.69 -36.31 -25.73
N GLY A 714 -3.43 -37.30 -24.85
CA GLY A 714 -2.56 -38.43 -25.12
C GLY A 714 -1.09 -38.06 -25.27
N MET A 715 -0.65 -37.05 -24.52
CA MET A 715 0.72 -36.52 -24.47
C MET A 715 1.36 -36.94 -23.15
N GLU A 716 2.65 -36.73 -23.02
CA GLU A 716 3.38 -36.91 -21.77
C GLU A 716 3.03 -35.80 -20.76
N ALA A 717 3.15 -36.13 -19.48
CA ALA A 717 3.03 -35.14 -18.42
C ALA A 717 4.12 -34.06 -18.56
N PHE A 718 3.87 -32.84 -18.09
CA PHE A 718 4.79 -31.71 -18.27
C PHE A 718 5.39 -31.21 -16.96
N TYR A 719 4.59 -31.08 -15.91
CA TYR A 719 5.05 -30.49 -14.66
C TYR A 719 5.64 -31.52 -13.69
N GLU A 720 4.96 -32.65 -13.55
CA GLU A 720 5.27 -33.74 -12.59
C GLU A 720 5.55 -33.24 -11.17
N ALA A 721 4.98 -32.07 -10.82
CA ALA A 721 5.26 -31.35 -9.58
C ALA A 721 4.56 -32.04 -8.39
N LYS A 722 5.32 -32.34 -7.33
CA LYS A 722 4.86 -32.93 -6.07
C LYS A 722 5.09 -32.04 -4.87
N SER A 723 5.99 -31.09 -4.98
CA SER A 723 6.38 -30.16 -3.94
C SER A 723 6.48 -28.73 -4.48
N LEU A 724 6.55 -27.76 -3.57
CA LEU A 724 6.78 -26.35 -3.91
C LEU A 724 8.05 -26.14 -4.72
N GLN A 725 9.09 -26.90 -4.40
CA GLN A 725 10.39 -26.76 -5.06
C GLN A 725 10.36 -27.23 -6.52
N ASP A 726 9.47 -28.14 -6.86
CA ASP A 726 9.30 -28.61 -8.24
C ASP A 726 8.69 -27.52 -9.14
N ILE A 727 7.96 -26.56 -8.57
CA ILE A 727 7.40 -25.43 -9.31
C ILE A 727 8.47 -24.34 -9.56
N VAL A 728 9.54 -24.29 -8.77
CA VAL A 728 10.63 -23.30 -8.92
C VAL A 728 11.35 -23.51 -10.24
N GLY A 729 11.36 -22.48 -11.08
CA GLY A 729 11.91 -22.50 -12.45
C GLY A 729 10.84 -22.55 -13.54
N HIS A 730 9.61 -22.91 -13.21
CA HIS A 730 8.52 -22.96 -14.19
C HIS A 730 8.00 -21.55 -14.53
N ILE A 731 7.48 -21.44 -15.76
CA ILE A 731 6.90 -20.19 -16.27
C ILE A 731 5.43 -20.10 -15.89
N ALA A 732 5.05 -18.92 -15.45
CA ALA A 732 3.68 -18.52 -15.18
C ALA A 732 3.31 -17.27 -15.99
N ILE A 733 2.03 -16.89 -15.95
CA ILE A 733 1.50 -15.69 -16.59
C ILE A 733 0.90 -14.81 -15.50
N GLY A 734 1.42 -13.61 -15.36
CA GLY A 734 0.81 -12.56 -14.55
C GLY A 734 -0.19 -11.75 -15.37
N LEU A 735 -1.35 -11.47 -14.79
CA LEU A 735 -2.42 -10.71 -15.43
C LEU A 735 -3.09 -9.78 -14.43
N ALA A 736 -3.11 -8.48 -14.73
CA ALA A 736 -3.83 -7.51 -13.91
C ALA A 736 -5.34 -7.51 -14.20
N PRO A 737 -6.21 -7.29 -13.19
CA PRO A 737 -7.64 -7.08 -13.39
C PRO A 737 -7.91 -5.91 -14.36
N HIS A 738 -9.02 -6.03 -15.10
CA HIS A 738 -9.46 -5.04 -16.10
C HIS A 738 -8.49 -4.83 -17.28
N THR A 739 -7.48 -5.66 -17.44
CA THR A 739 -6.56 -5.68 -18.57
C THR A 739 -6.78 -6.90 -19.46
N SER A 740 -6.11 -6.93 -20.62
CA SER A 740 -6.18 -8.06 -21.56
C SER A 740 -4.79 -8.53 -22.01
N GLY A 741 -3.75 -8.06 -21.34
CA GLY A 741 -2.35 -8.42 -21.61
C GLY A 741 -1.77 -9.21 -20.45
N GLY A 742 -1.45 -10.48 -20.67
CA GLY A 742 -0.66 -11.30 -19.75
C GLY A 742 0.83 -11.06 -19.96
N VAL A 743 1.63 -11.12 -18.92
CA VAL A 743 3.10 -11.03 -18.96
C VAL A 743 3.68 -12.33 -18.42
N ALA A 744 4.57 -12.95 -19.19
CA ALA A 744 5.24 -14.16 -18.75
C ALA A 744 6.25 -13.85 -17.64
N CYS A 745 6.28 -14.69 -16.61
CA CYS A 745 7.25 -14.62 -15.52
C CYS A 745 7.72 -16.03 -15.12
N ARG A 746 8.87 -16.10 -14.46
CA ARG A 746 9.42 -17.32 -13.92
C ARG A 746 9.30 -17.32 -12.40
N ILE A 747 8.78 -18.38 -11.83
CA ILE A 747 8.71 -18.55 -10.38
C ILE A 747 10.11 -18.96 -9.88
N ILE A 748 10.69 -18.19 -8.94
CA ILE A 748 12.04 -18.45 -8.42
C ILE A 748 12.08 -18.87 -6.95
N GLY A 749 10.94 -18.79 -6.27
CA GLY A 749 10.85 -19.11 -4.84
C GLY A 749 9.50 -18.74 -4.28
N TRP A 750 9.38 -18.67 -2.96
CA TRP A 750 8.15 -18.48 -2.21
C TRP A 750 8.34 -17.55 -1.02
N THR A 751 7.32 -16.77 -0.68
CA THR A 751 7.30 -15.92 0.52
C THR A 751 6.14 -16.30 1.44
N ASP A 752 6.29 -16.12 2.75
CA ASP A 752 5.19 -16.28 3.70
C ASP A 752 4.26 -15.07 3.76
N ALA A 753 4.69 -13.93 3.23
CA ALA A 753 3.79 -12.79 3.08
C ALA A 753 2.57 -13.13 2.20
N SER A 754 1.41 -12.59 2.56
CA SER A 754 0.17 -12.70 1.77
C SER A 754 0.19 -11.84 0.49
N ALA A 755 1.32 -11.79 -0.20
CA ALA A 755 1.58 -10.93 -1.36
C ALA A 755 2.43 -11.64 -2.42
N GLY A 756 2.47 -11.10 -3.62
CA GLY A 756 3.35 -11.52 -4.71
C GLY A 756 4.43 -10.47 -4.97
N TYR A 757 5.68 -10.84 -4.77
CA TYR A 757 6.82 -9.97 -5.03
C TYR A 757 7.32 -10.10 -6.46
N ALA A 758 7.56 -8.97 -7.09
CA ALA A 758 8.22 -8.89 -8.40
C ALA A 758 8.94 -7.56 -8.60
N HIS A 759 9.76 -7.52 -9.62
CA HIS A 759 10.44 -6.29 -10.01
C HIS A 759 9.44 -5.19 -10.41
N PRO A 760 9.65 -3.91 -10.07
CA PRO A 760 8.77 -2.80 -10.44
C PRO A 760 8.42 -2.75 -11.93
N LEU A 761 9.38 -3.06 -12.80
CA LEU A 761 9.18 -3.13 -14.25
C LEU A 761 8.15 -4.20 -14.67
N PHE A 762 8.09 -5.35 -13.96
CA PHE A 762 7.12 -6.39 -14.23
C PHE A 762 5.69 -5.96 -13.85
N HIS A 763 5.55 -5.35 -12.69
CA HIS A 763 4.25 -4.82 -12.25
C HIS A 763 3.73 -3.74 -13.21
N ALA A 764 4.59 -2.81 -13.59
CA ALA A 764 4.25 -1.77 -14.56
C ALA A 764 3.92 -2.32 -15.96
N ALA A 765 4.58 -3.40 -16.39
CA ALA A 765 4.24 -4.10 -17.63
C ALA A 765 2.81 -4.68 -17.61
N LYS A 766 2.34 -5.10 -16.45
CA LYS A 766 0.94 -5.52 -16.22
C LYS A 766 -0.04 -4.34 -16.07
N ARG A 767 0.45 -3.11 -16.11
CA ARG A 767 -0.35 -1.89 -15.85
C ARG A 767 -0.79 -1.76 -14.40
N ARG A 768 0.11 -2.10 -13.46
CA ARG A 768 -0.08 -1.98 -12.00
C ARG A 768 0.99 -1.11 -11.38
N ASN A 769 0.62 -0.42 -10.32
CA ASN A 769 1.48 0.49 -9.55
C ASN A 769 1.81 -0.01 -8.14
N CYS A 770 1.37 -1.20 -7.76
CA CYS A 770 1.63 -1.83 -6.45
C CYS A 770 1.10 -1.05 -5.24
N ASP A 771 0.03 -0.30 -5.40
CA ASP A 771 -0.57 0.47 -4.31
C ASP A 771 -1.51 -0.35 -3.40
N GLY A 772 -1.35 -1.68 -3.36
CA GLY A 772 -2.24 -2.64 -2.69
C GLY A 772 -3.28 -3.24 -3.64
N ASP A 773 -3.07 -3.11 -4.93
CA ASP A 773 -3.87 -3.75 -5.98
C ASP A 773 -3.59 -5.26 -6.04
N GLU A 774 -4.54 -5.99 -6.60
CA GLU A 774 -4.46 -7.44 -6.75
C GLU A 774 -4.12 -7.83 -8.19
N ASP A 775 -3.26 -8.80 -8.36
CA ASP A 775 -2.97 -9.44 -9.65
C ASP A 775 -3.22 -10.94 -9.61
N SER A 776 -3.59 -11.46 -10.76
CA SER A 776 -3.75 -12.91 -10.96
C SER A 776 -2.49 -13.53 -11.51
N ILE A 777 -2.09 -14.67 -10.97
CA ILE A 777 -1.09 -15.55 -11.56
C ILE A 777 -1.75 -16.85 -12.03
N MET A 778 -1.30 -17.41 -13.15
CA MET A 778 -1.71 -18.70 -13.68
C MET A 778 -0.52 -19.45 -14.26
N MET A 779 -0.53 -20.77 -14.21
CA MET A 779 0.51 -21.59 -14.82
C MET A 779 0.45 -21.47 -16.36
N LEU A 780 1.61 -21.39 -17.01
CA LEU A 780 1.69 -21.19 -18.47
C LEU A 780 0.89 -22.22 -19.26
N MET A 781 1.04 -23.51 -18.94
CA MET A 781 0.36 -24.58 -19.68
C MET A 781 -1.15 -24.55 -19.46
N ASP A 782 -1.63 -24.16 -18.27
CA ASP A 782 -3.06 -23.95 -18.04
C ASP A 782 -3.58 -22.82 -18.95
N GLY A 783 -2.88 -21.68 -19.00
CA GLY A 783 -3.21 -20.58 -19.90
C GLY A 783 -3.24 -20.99 -21.37
N LEU A 784 -2.25 -21.75 -21.83
CA LEU A 784 -2.15 -22.18 -23.23
C LEU A 784 -3.22 -23.22 -23.64
N LEU A 785 -3.51 -24.19 -22.75
CA LEU A 785 -4.42 -25.32 -23.05
C LEU A 785 -5.89 -24.97 -22.80
N ASN A 786 -6.18 -24.11 -21.83
CA ASN A 786 -7.54 -23.94 -21.31
C ASN A 786 -8.15 -22.57 -21.61
N PHE A 787 -7.34 -21.53 -21.85
CA PHE A 787 -7.87 -20.24 -22.30
C PHE A 787 -8.67 -20.40 -23.61
N THR A 788 -9.87 -19.84 -23.64
CA THR A 788 -10.65 -19.81 -24.88
C THR A 788 -11.47 -18.53 -25.01
N GLN A 789 -11.30 -17.89 -26.15
CA GLN A 789 -12.00 -16.67 -26.51
C GLN A 789 -13.49 -16.90 -26.81
N THR A 790 -13.87 -18.15 -27.23
CA THR A 790 -15.25 -18.48 -27.65
C THR A 790 -16.24 -18.48 -26.48
N ILE A 791 -15.77 -18.61 -25.25
CA ILE A 791 -16.61 -18.58 -24.04
C ILE A 791 -16.89 -17.12 -23.61
N LEU A 792 -16.03 -16.18 -23.98
CA LEU A 792 -16.14 -14.79 -23.57
C LEU A 792 -17.20 -14.03 -24.38
N PRO A 793 -17.88 -13.04 -23.76
CA PRO A 793 -18.77 -12.15 -24.50
C PRO A 793 -17.99 -11.30 -25.51
N ALA A 794 -18.65 -10.91 -26.61
CA ALA A 794 -18.01 -10.10 -27.65
C ALA A 794 -17.77 -8.64 -27.25
N ASN A 795 -18.48 -8.14 -26.24
CA ASN A 795 -18.34 -6.76 -25.77
C ASN A 795 -17.00 -6.54 -25.02
N ARG A 796 -16.49 -5.32 -25.07
CA ARG A 796 -15.20 -4.95 -24.44
C ARG A 796 -15.15 -5.33 -22.95
N GLY A 797 -16.18 -5.03 -22.17
CA GLY A 797 -16.21 -5.34 -20.74
C GLY A 797 -16.19 -6.84 -20.43
N GLY A 798 -16.70 -7.68 -21.32
CA GLY A 798 -16.68 -9.14 -21.17
C GLY A 798 -15.33 -9.78 -21.49
N ARG A 799 -14.44 -9.07 -22.22
CA ARG A 799 -13.10 -9.51 -22.60
C ARG A 799 -12.01 -8.96 -21.69
N MET A 800 -12.34 -8.07 -20.78
CA MET A 800 -11.44 -7.66 -19.73
C MET A 800 -11.18 -8.84 -18.76
N ASP A 801 -10.05 -8.86 -18.10
CA ASP A 801 -9.56 -9.96 -17.27
C ASP A 801 -9.31 -11.25 -18.07
N ALA A 802 -8.94 -11.15 -19.33
CA ALA A 802 -8.64 -12.30 -20.17
C ALA A 802 -7.29 -12.11 -20.88
N PRO A 803 -6.38 -13.11 -20.87
CA PRO A 803 -5.05 -12.99 -21.47
C PRO A 803 -5.14 -13.11 -23.00
N LEU A 804 -5.72 -12.09 -23.64
CA LEU A 804 -5.86 -12.05 -25.10
C LEU A 804 -4.53 -11.88 -25.84
N VAL A 805 -3.56 -11.27 -25.17
CA VAL A 805 -2.19 -11.06 -25.63
C VAL A 805 -1.25 -11.54 -24.54
N LEU A 806 -0.18 -12.21 -24.91
CA LEU A 806 0.89 -12.65 -24.01
C LEU A 806 2.20 -11.97 -24.39
N THR A 807 2.75 -11.18 -23.49
CA THR A 807 4.08 -10.59 -23.61
C THR A 807 5.10 -11.56 -23.01
N THR A 808 5.97 -12.09 -23.84
CA THR A 808 7.01 -13.04 -23.43
C THR A 808 8.31 -12.36 -23.02
N ARG A 809 8.61 -11.16 -23.53
CA ARG A 809 9.79 -10.37 -23.21
C ARG A 809 9.38 -8.95 -22.88
N LEU A 810 9.76 -8.50 -21.69
CA LEU A 810 9.53 -7.16 -21.21
C LEU A 810 10.50 -6.18 -21.90
N ASN A 811 9.96 -5.02 -22.34
CA ASN A 811 10.76 -3.91 -22.85
C ASN A 811 10.54 -2.70 -21.94
N PRO A 812 11.57 -2.22 -21.22
CA PRO A 812 11.43 -1.09 -20.29
C PRO A 812 10.93 0.20 -20.93
N SER A 813 11.18 0.42 -22.22
CA SER A 813 10.72 1.63 -22.93
C SER A 813 9.20 1.62 -23.26
N GLU A 814 8.53 0.47 -23.19
CA GLU A 814 7.12 0.28 -23.55
C GLU A 814 6.18 0.09 -22.38
N ILE A 815 6.70 0.01 -21.14
CA ILE A 815 5.92 -0.16 -19.92
C ILE A 815 5.25 1.14 -19.48
N ASP A 816 4.43 1.05 -18.44
CA ASP A 816 3.86 2.24 -17.82
C ASP A 816 4.96 3.11 -17.20
N LYS A 817 4.83 4.42 -17.35
CA LYS A 817 5.86 5.38 -16.93
C LYS A 817 6.03 5.46 -15.40
N GLU A 818 5.11 4.95 -14.63
CA GLU A 818 5.20 4.93 -13.17
C GLU A 818 6.50 4.26 -12.70
N ALA A 819 6.87 3.11 -13.29
CA ALA A 819 8.12 2.43 -12.95
C ALA A 819 9.39 3.21 -13.31
N LEU A 820 9.28 4.18 -14.22
CA LEU A 820 10.42 5.02 -14.60
C LEU A 820 10.77 6.06 -13.53
N ASN A 821 9.87 6.31 -12.59
CA ASN A 821 10.07 7.20 -11.45
C ASN A 821 10.71 6.52 -10.24
N VAL A 822 10.99 5.22 -10.31
CA VAL A 822 11.63 4.47 -9.20
C VAL A 822 13.03 5.02 -8.94
N ASP A 823 13.33 5.29 -7.68
CA ASP A 823 14.63 5.75 -7.22
C ASP A 823 15.69 4.66 -7.35
N CYS A 824 16.86 5.02 -7.87
CA CYS A 824 18.01 4.13 -8.03
C CYS A 824 19.21 4.57 -7.20
N THR A 825 19.04 5.55 -6.30
CA THR A 825 20.15 6.10 -5.51
C THR A 825 20.46 5.25 -4.28
N TRP A 826 21.73 5.25 -3.86
CA TRP A 826 22.19 4.64 -2.61
C TRP A 826 22.06 5.58 -1.40
N SER A 827 21.99 6.87 -1.64
CA SER A 827 21.71 7.90 -0.64
C SER A 827 21.26 9.18 -1.34
N TYR A 828 20.40 9.97 -0.72
CA TYR A 828 20.09 11.31 -1.19
C TYR A 828 21.24 12.27 -0.86
N SER A 829 21.37 13.36 -1.61
CA SER A 829 22.36 14.40 -1.33
C SER A 829 21.87 15.36 -0.24
N ARG A 830 22.80 16.10 0.36
CA ARG A 830 22.46 17.15 1.31
C ARG A 830 21.53 18.20 0.68
N GLU A 831 21.82 18.61 -0.55
CA GLU A 831 21.04 19.60 -1.30
C GLU A 831 19.58 19.12 -1.52
N PHE A 832 19.38 17.80 -1.67
CA PHE A 832 18.04 17.22 -1.77
C PHE A 832 17.28 17.44 -0.45
N TYR A 833 17.86 17.05 0.68
CA TYR A 833 17.21 17.22 1.99
C TYR A 833 16.90 18.70 2.29
N GLU A 834 17.87 19.60 2.09
CA GLU A 834 17.67 21.03 2.28
C GLU A 834 16.57 21.61 1.38
N SER A 835 16.49 21.14 0.13
CA SER A 835 15.45 21.59 -0.80
C SER A 835 14.04 21.23 -0.33
N THR A 836 13.86 20.07 0.34
CA THR A 836 12.54 19.60 0.82
C THR A 836 11.90 20.59 1.81
N LEU A 837 12.70 21.33 2.58
CA LEU A 837 12.22 22.32 3.53
C LEU A 837 11.41 23.45 2.85
N GLY A 838 11.74 23.75 1.60
CA GLY A 838 11.01 24.69 0.75
C GLY A 838 9.74 24.13 0.11
N GLN A 839 9.44 22.85 0.29
CA GLN A 839 8.30 22.17 -0.33
C GLN A 839 8.28 22.32 -1.86
N PRO A 840 9.39 22.05 -2.58
CA PRO A 840 9.47 22.27 -4.02
C PRO A 840 8.58 21.26 -4.76
N HIS A 841 8.25 21.61 -6.00
CA HIS A 841 7.65 20.61 -6.88
C HIS A 841 8.72 19.56 -7.26
N PRO A 842 8.42 18.24 -7.25
CA PRO A 842 9.41 17.17 -7.46
C PRO A 842 10.26 17.34 -8.73
N LYS A 843 9.68 17.90 -9.78
CA LYS A 843 10.41 18.17 -11.06
C LYS A 843 11.53 19.19 -10.92
N GLU A 844 11.47 20.09 -9.94
CA GLU A 844 12.48 21.12 -9.72
C GLU A 844 13.78 20.52 -9.17
N VAL A 845 13.65 19.47 -8.35
CA VAL A 845 14.77 18.76 -7.72
C VAL A 845 15.17 17.46 -8.42
N ARG A 846 14.56 17.18 -9.58
CA ARG A 846 14.79 15.93 -10.32
C ARG A 846 16.26 15.67 -10.67
N SER A 847 17.05 16.73 -10.85
CA SER A 847 18.49 16.62 -11.15
C SER A 847 19.31 16.07 -9.98
N LEU A 848 18.77 16.09 -8.76
CA LEU A 848 19.44 15.64 -7.53
C LEU A 848 19.23 14.15 -7.25
N VAL A 849 18.29 13.49 -7.95
CA VAL A 849 17.94 12.09 -7.72
C VAL A 849 18.12 11.26 -8.98
N ASP A 850 18.73 10.12 -8.85
CA ASP A 850 18.83 9.15 -9.94
C ASP A 850 17.58 8.25 -9.95
N ILE A 851 16.92 8.20 -11.10
CA ILE A 851 15.69 7.41 -11.31
C ILE A 851 15.82 6.55 -12.57
N VAL A 852 15.03 5.52 -12.69
CA VAL A 852 15.04 4.57 -13.82
C VAL A 852 14.95 5.29 -15.18
N GLU A 853 14.14 6.36 -15.29
CA GLU A 853 14.01 7.13 -16.53
C GLU A 853 15.36 7.68 -17.05
N ASN A 854 16.27 8.04 -16.14
CA ASN A 854 17.60 8.53 -16.51
C ASN A 854 18.51 7.43 -17.07
N ARG A 855 18.17 6.17 -16.85
CA ARG A 855 18.96 4.97 -17.20
C ARG A 855 18.45 4.23 -18.43
N LEU A 856 17.33 4.66 -19.04
CA LEU A 856 16.77 4.00 -20.23
C LEU A 856 17.77 3.92 -21.37
N GLY A 857 17.85 2.75 -21.99
CA GLY A 857 18.82 2.46 -23.06
C GLY A 857 20.27 2.21 -22.59
N MET A 858 20.52 2.22 -21.28
CA MET A 858 21.81 1.88 -20.67
C MET A 858 21.76 0.52 -20.00
N ILE A 859 22.92 -0.06 -19.68
CA ILE A 859 23.01 -1.33 -18.92
C ILE A 859 22.27 -1.24 -17.57
N GLY A 860 22.26 -0.06 -16.95
CA GLY A 860 21.60 0.23 -15.69
C GLY A 860 20.08 0.37 -15.72
N GLU A 861 19.40 0.18 -16.88
CA GLU A 861 17.93 0.30 -16.96
C GLU A 861 17.19 -0.82 -16.20
N ILE A 862 17.82 -1.98 -16.05
CA ILE A 862 17.24 -3.16 -15.36
C ILE A 862 18.11 -3.68 -14.23
N ARG A 863 19.27 -3.10 -13.96
CA ARG A 863 20.26 -3.54 -12.96
C ARG A 863 20.92 -2.36 -12.25
N GLY A 864 21.58 -2.65 -11.13
CA GLY A 864 22.32 -1.64 -10.37
C GLY A 864 21.43 -0.65 -9.66
N TYR A 865 20.22 -1.04 -9.26
CA TYR A 865 19.32 -0.19 -8.47
C TYR A 865 19.86 -0.09 -7.05
N GLY A 866 20.11 1.13 -6.58
CA GLY A 866 20.46 1.38 -5.19
C GLY A 866 19.23 1.33 -4.27
N TRP A 867 19.46 1.21 -2.98
CA TRP A 867 18.46 1.41 -1.91
C TRP A 867 19.15 2.07 -0.72
N THR A 868 18.39 2.84 0.05
CA THR A 868 18.92 3.65 1.16
C THR A 868 18.78 2.97 2.52
N HIS A 869 17.82 2.05 2.66
CA HIS A 869 17.47 1.38 3.92
C HIS A 869 17.27 -0.11 3.69
N ASP A 870 17.69 -0.98 4.61
CA ASP A 870 17.41 -2.41 4.52
C ASP A 870 15.94 -2.68 4.92
N SER A 871 15.27 -3.49 4.12
CA SER A 871 13.91 -3.96 4.42
C SER A 871 13.87 -4.95 5.59
N GLY A 872 14.97 -5.62 5.93
CA GLY A 872 14.95 -6.83 6.74
C GLY A 872 14.33 -7.99 5.97
N PRO A 873 13.81 -9.04 6.64
CA PRO A 873 13.07 -10.11 5.99
C PRO A 873 11.86 -9.57 5.23
N LEU A 874 11.63 -10.07 4.01
CA LEU A 874 10.56 -9.59 3.13
C LEU A 874 9.15 -9.87 3.67
N ASP A 875 9.02 -10.84 4.55
CA ASP A 875 7.78 -11.27 5.21
C ASP A 875 7.66 -10.82 6.67
N ALA A 876 8.53 -9.91 7.11
CA ALA A 876 8.50 -9.41 8.48
C ALA A 876 7.21 -8.64 8.82
N GLY A 877 6.72 -8.78 10.04
CA GLY A 877 5.47 -8.20 10.54
C GLY A 877 4.32 -9.21 10.57
N PRO A 878 3.08 -8.77 10.77
CA PRO A 878 1.91 -9.64 10.85
C PRO A 878 1.73 -10.48 9.58
N GLU A 879 1.48 -11.79 9.73
CA GLU A 879 1.24 -12.69 8.61
C GLU A 879 -0.01 -12.31 7.80
N ASN A 880 -1.07 -11.90 8.50
CA ASN A 880 -2.32 -11.47 7.90
C ASN A 880 -2.87 -10.24 8.63
N SER A 881 -3.44 -9.32 7.89
CA SER A 881 -4.13 -8.16 8.47
C SER A 881 -5.25 -8.59 9.43
N ALA A 882 -5.35 -7.94 10.58
CA ALA A 882 -6.43 -8.11 11.53
C ALA A 882 -7.81 -7.91 10.90
N TYR A 883 -7.92 -7.11 9.84
CA TYR A 883 -9.16 -6.98 9.08
C TYR A 883 -9.67 -8.30 8.51
N LYS A 884 -8.79 -9.24 8.17
CA LYS A 884 -9.14 -10.56 7.62
C LYS A 884 -9.45 -11.57 8.73
N THR A 885 -8.77 -11.49 9.87
CA THR A 885 -8.91 -12.43 11.00
C THR A 885 -10.14 -12.12 11.85
N LEU A 886 -10.53 -10.85 11.98
CA LEU A 886 -11.77 -10.45 12.65
C LEU A 886 -12.99 -10.82 11.80
N VAL A 887 -13.88 -11.62 12.37
CA VAL A 887 -14.96 -12.28 11.60
C VAL A 887 -16.12 -11.34 11.31
N THR A 888 -16.59 -10.60 12.33
CA THR A 888 -17.78 -9.75 12.19
C THR A 888 -17.41 -8.30 11.93
N MET A 889 -18.33 -7.55 11.32
CA MET A 889 -18.15 -6.10 11.14
C MET A 889 -18.13 -5.36 12.48
N LYS A 890 -18.80 -5.91 13.50
CA LYS A 890 -18.76 -5.39 14.86
C LYS A 890 -17.35 -5.49 15.42
N ASP A 891 -16.72 -6.67 15.37
CA ASP A 891 -15.36 -6.89 15.86
C ASP A 891 -14.36 -5.97 15.15
N LYS A 892 -14.52 -5.81 13.83
CA LYS A 892 -13.68 -4.90 13.02
C LYS A 892 -13.83 -3.44 13.44
N LEU A 893 -15.05 -3.01 13.73
CA LEU A 893 -15.31 -1.64 14.20
C LEU A 893 -14.79 -1.43 15.62
N GLU A 894 -14.97 -2.41 16.50
CA GLU A 894 -14.42 -2.38 17.87
C GLU A 894 -12.89 -2.32 17.83
N GLY A 895 -12.24 -3.11 16.98
CA GLY A 895 -10.79 -3.05 16.75
C GLY A 895 -10.33 -1.69 16.23
N GLN A 896 -11.05 -1.13 15.24
CA GLN A 896 -10.77 0.20 14.68
C GLN A 896 -10.83 1.30 15.74
N LEU A 897 -11.90 1.32 16.53
CA LEU A 897 -12.09 2.35 17.57
C LEU A 897 -11.18 2.11 18.79
N GLY A 898 -10.92 0.82 19.13
CA GLY A 898 -9.96 0.45 20.16
C GLY A 898 -8.57 0.96 19.85
N LEU A 899 -8.09 0.71 18.63
CA LEU A 899 -6.81 1.24 18.16
C LEU A 899 -6.79 2.78 18.16
N GLY A 900 -7.88 3.43 17.71
CA GLY A 900 -7.97 4.89 17.74
C GLY A 900 -7.89 5.50 19.15
N ARG A 901 -8.30 4.75 20.19
CA ARG A 901 -8.11 5.19 21.59
C ARG A 901 -6.69 4.99 22.08
N LEU A 902 -5.98 4.02 21.55
CA LEU A 902 -4.59 3.73 21.91
C LEU A 902 -3.61 4.71 21.26
N LEU A 903 -3.93 5.21 20.06
CA LEU A 903 -3.08 6.09 19.26
C LEU A 903 -3.30 7.56 19.65
N ARG A 904 -2.25 8.24 20.13
CA ARG A 904 -2.28 9.69 20.42
C ARG A 904 -2.72 10.53 19.22
N PRO A 905 -2.24 10.31 17.98
CA PRO A 905 -2.57 11.15 16.83
C PRO A 905 -3.97 10.90 16.25
N VAL A 906 -4.87 10.22 16.96
CA VAL A 906 -6.20 9.86 16.45
C VAL A 906 -7.30 10.22 17.44
N ALA A 907 -8.26 11.04 17.00
CA ALA A 907 -9.47 11.33 17.77
C ALA A 907 -10.54 10.27 17.48
N ALA A 908 -10.68 9.28 18.39
CA ALA A 908 -11.59 8.13 18.19
C ALA A 908 -13.05 8.55 17.96
N GLU A 909 -13.55 9.59 18.64
CA GLU A 909 -14.89 10.14 18.45
C GLU A 909 -15.09 10.72 17.04
N ARG A 910 -14.08 11.42 16.54
CA ARG A 910 -14.09 11.95 15.16
C ARG A 910 -14.11 10.82 14.15
N VAL A 911 -13.30 9.78 14.35
CA VAL A 911 -13.32 8.58 13.51
C VAL A 911 -14.70 7.90 13.54
N ALA A 912 -15.31 7.74 14.70
CA ALA A 912 -16.66 7.17 14.84
C ALA A 912 -17.70 8.00 14.08
N LYS A 913 -17.66 9.34 14.21
CA LYS A 913 -18.52 10.24 13.46
C LYS A 913 -18.32 10.10 11.94
N GLN A 914 -17.07 10.08 11.49
CA GLN A 914 -16.74 9.92 10.07
C GLN A 914 -17.23 8.57 9.51
N VAL A 915 -17.09 7.47 10.26
CA VAL A 915 -17.62 6.16 9.86
C VAL A 915 -19.14 6.20 9.66
N ILE A 916 -19.87 6.89 10.52
CA ILE A 916 -21.33 7.04 10.38
C ILE A 916 -21.65 7.85 9.11
N GLU A 917 -21.02 8.99 8.93
CA GLU A 917 -21.32 9.95 7.84
C GLU A 917 -20.86 9.46 6.46
N SER A 918 -19.66 8.88 6.35
CA SER A 918 -19.07 8.47 5.08
C SER A 918 -19.38 7.03 4.67
N HIS A 919 -19.68 6.14 5.61
CA HIS A 919 -19.94 4.73 5.33
C HIS A 919 -21.39 4.32 5.62
N PHE A 920 -21.85 4.37 6.87
CA PHE A 920 -23.15 3.80 7.23
C PHE A 920 -24.33 4.54 6.64
N LEU A 921 -24.36 5.86 6.64
CA LEU A 921 -25.46 6.63 6.07
C LEU A 921 -25.57 6.46 4.53
N PRO A 922 -24.46 6.53 3.76
CA PRO A 922 -24.48 6.23 2.33
C PRO A 922 -24.93 4.80 2.02
N ASP A 923 -24.48 3.80 2.78
CA ASP A 923 -24.88 2.40 2.60
C ASP A 923 -26.36 2.17 2.91
N MET A 924 -26.87 2.72 4.00
CA MET A 924 -28.31 2.67 4.31
C MET A 924 -29.15 3.25 3.18
N ARG A 925 -28.77 4.42 2.67
CA ARG A 925 -29.43 5.08 1.55
C ARG A 925 -29.33 4.24 0.27
N GLY A 926 -28.14 3.71 -0.03
CA GLY A 926 -27.88 2.86 -1.19
C GLY A 926 -28.70 1.58 -1.17
N ASN A 927 -28.75 0.91 -0.01
CA ASN A 927 -29.52 -0.32 0.20
C ASN A 927 -31.03 -0.08 0.10
N LEU A 928 -31.53 1.02 0.65
CA LEU A 928 -32.93 1.40 0.51
C LEU A 928 -33.31 1.62 -0.96
N MET A 929 -32.47 2.32 -1.72
CA MET A 929 -32.68 2.53 -3.15
C MET A 929 -32.57 1.23 -3.95
N ALA A 930 -31.66 0.33 -3.61
CA ALA A 930 -31.51 -0.98 -4.23
C ALA A 930 -32.76 -1.85 -3.95
N TYR A 931 -33.25 -1.87 -2.71
CA TYR A 931 -34.45 -2.57 -2.31
C TYR A 931 -35.68 -2.11 -3.14
N THR A 932 -35.86 -0.81 -3.36
CA THR A 932 -36.96 -0.30 -4.18
C THR A 932 -36.92 -0.73 -5.65
N ARG A 933 -35.69 -1.10 -6.14
CA ARG A 933 -35.45 -1.55 -7.52
C ARG A 933 -35.31 -3.06 -7.65
N GLN A 934 -35.34 -3.80 -6.54
CA GLN A 934 -35.14 -5.24 -6.50
C GLN A 934 -36.18 -5.96 -7.34
N LYS A 935 -35.71 -6.93 -8.14
CA LYS A 935 -36.57 -7.80 -8.94
C LYS A 935 -36.80 -9.13 -8.24
N ILE A 936 -38.01 -9.62 -8.27
CA ILE A 936 -38.37 -10.94 -7.74
C ILE A 936 -38.31 -11.94 -8.90
N ARG A 937 -37.68 -13.08 -8.69
CA ARG A 937 -37.49 -14.10 -9.71
C ARG A 937 -38.25 -15.38 -9.35
N CYS A 938 -38.95 -15.95 -10.33
CA CYS A 938 -39.58 -17.24 -10.15
C CYS A 938 -38.55 -18.38 -10.10
N VAL A 939 -38.53 -19.16 -9.03
CA VAL A 939 -37.58 -20.27 -8.82
C VAL A 939 -37.75 -21.38 -9.88
N LYS A 940 -38.98 -21.59 -10.40
CA LYS A 940 -39.28 -22.67 -11.35
C LYS A 940 -38.96 -22.34 -12.81
N CYS A 941 -39.27 -21.10 -13.25
CA CYS A 941 -39.13 -20.74 -14.67
C CYS A 941 -38.13 -19.60 -14.94
N GLY A 942 -37.53 -19.02 -13.89
CA GLY A 942 -36.54 -17.95 -14.01
C GLY A 942 -37.13 -16.58 -14.46
N GLU A 943 -38.44 -16.45 -14.57
CA GLU A 943 -39.08 -15.18 -14.97
C GLU A 943 -38.89 -14.13 -13.89
N SER A 944 -38.58 -12.91 -14.32
CA SER A 944 -38.22 -11.78 -13.43
C SER A 944 -39.36 -10.78 -13.40
N TYR A 945 -39.81 -10.43 -12.21
CA TYR A 945 -40.87 -9.46 -11.93
C TYR A 945 -40.32 -8.28 -11.14
N ARG A 946 -40.79 -7.07 -11.46
CA ARG A 946 -40.42 -5.87 -10.70
C ARG A 946 -40.99 -5.91 -9.26
N ARG A 947 -42.14 -6.54 -9.07
CA ARG A 947 -42.82 -6.74 -7.77
C ARG A 947 -43.47 -8.12 -7.77
N MET A 948 -43.77 -8.63 -6.60
CA MET A 948 -44.60 -9.83 -6.47
C MET A 948 -45.88 -9.69 -7.26
N PRO A 949 -46.22 -10.61 -8.19
CA PRO A 949 -47.50 -10.61 -8.85
C PRO A 949 -48.63 -10.68 -7.83
N LEU A 950 -49.69 -9.88 -8.03
CA LEU A 950 -50.88 -9.83 -7.13
C LEU A 950 -51.53 -11.20 -6.92
N ALA A 951 -51.39 -12.10 -7.90
CA ALA A 951 -51.89 -13.48 -7.79
C ALA A 951 -51.04 -14.36 -6.83
N GLY A 952 -50.01 -13.85 -6.17
CA GLY A 952 -49.12 -14.61 -5.28
C GLY A 952 -48.32 -15.72 -5.97
N LYS A 953 -48.39 -15.87 -7.28
CA LYS A 953 -47.75 -16.94 -8.07
C LYS A 953 -47.28 -16.42 -9.43
N CYS A 954 -46.35 -17.15 -10.04
CA CYS A 954 -45.80 -16.82 -11.35
C CYS A 954 -46.90 -16.84 -12.43
N ILE A 955 -47.11 -15.67 -13.07
CA ILE A 955 -48.18 -15.50 -14.09
C ILE A 955 -47.88 -16.30 -15.37
N LYS A 956 -46.59 -16.55 -15.66
CA LYS A 956 -46.15 -17.29 -16.86
C LYS A 956 -46.39 -18.80 -16.73
N GLN A 957 -46.56 -19.31 -15.53
CA GLN A 957 -46.97 -20.70 -15.27
C GLN A 957 -48.50 -20.79 -15.15
N LYS A 958 -49.20 -20.61 -16.24
CA LYS A 958 -50.59 -21.07 -16.32
C LYS A 958 -50.57 -22.60 -16.16
N ALA A 959 -51.10 -23.07 -15.08
CA ALA A 959 -51.47 -24.46 -14.82
C ALA A 959 -50.47 -25.47 -14.29
N ARG A 960 -49.45 -25.14 -13.47
CA ARG A 960 -48.83 -26.16 -12.61
C ARG A 960 -48.47 -25.60 -11.23
N SER A 961 -49.24 -26.06 -10.25
CA SER A 961 -49.07 -26.01 -8.77
C SER A 961 -47.97 -25.10 -8.16
N SER A 962 -48.37 -24.30 -7.18
CA SER A 962 -47.61 -23.63 -6.13
C SER A 962 -46.07 -23.52 -6.32
N GLY A 963 -45.63 -22.48 -6.95
CA GLY A 963 -44.22 -22.09 -7.04
C GLY A 963 -43.90 -20.95 -6.08
N GLY A 964 -42.87 -21.12 -5.22
CA GLY A 964 -42.31 -20.07 -4.38
C GLY A 964 -41.49 -19.05 -5.19
N PHE A 965 -41.37 -17.83 -4.67
CA PHE A 965 -40.47 -16.79 -5.17
C PHE A 965 -39.25 -16.69 -4.24
N THR A 966 -38.10 -16.45 -4.81
CA THR A 966 -36.94 -15.98 -4.06
C THR A 966 -36.71 -14.50 -4.32
N GLY A 967 -36.43 -13.74 -3.27
CA GLY A 967 -35.84 -12.42 -3.41
C GLY A 967 -34.49 -12.58 -4.11
N GLY A 968 -34.18 -11.74 -5.07
CA GLY A 968 -32.85 -11.71 -5.65
C GLY A 968 -31.87 -11.04 -4.70
N GLU A 969 -30.69 -11.63 -4.47
CA GLU A 969 -29.53 -10.97 -3.92
C GLU A 969 -28.98 -9.94 -4.92
#